data_b7e6f270d29c21156fe99f3dec1791b5
#
_entry.id   b7e6f270d29c21156fe99f3dec1791b5
#
_cell.length_a   1.000
_cell.length_b   1.000
_cell.length_c   1.000
_cell.angle_alpha   90.00
_cell.angle_beta   90.00
_cell.angle_gamma   90.00
#
_symmetry.space_group_name_H-M   'P 1'
#
loop_
_entity.id
_entity.type
_entity.pdbx_description
1 polymer ?
#
loop_
_entity_poly.entity_id
_entity_poly.type
_entity_poly.pdbx_seq_one_letter_code
_entity_poly.pdbx_strand_id
1 'polypeptide(L)'
;MRHRSLRPLVPLLVLIALMGAGRAAAQDIVAADWELETADGGRVAFHEELARGPVVLSFWATWCRPCLKELPRLDELAGGYAGRVAFLAVNTDNSRAVAKVAPYLEAAKFGNLRVPMDTGGQVQQLLQVGGVLPFVALYDARGREVYRHVGYKEGDELELAAAIEALLASPAGAAADAGKPAWAEAVTATDRFEYSYANDTQKEIFENWLDVGYQFGGFRTGILLDSRAPSEEGDRGNSVAHRFFEFSSGEFDVRVGHFYGMFGRGLVFNAYEDRTVRVDTRLDGVTATLRHGPLTATAFSGTPSAAGVDIRAADVEGTVGGGLNLGATGMTWRPDAFQDADGSVHREWVAALRARQKLASADWYVEYGWKKGWDFDPNDDGFDRGTAFYANANLYRGPFSLSWEHSDYQRFTVVRGADGTTPLNRPPSLTRDFTWTLLNRSPHPMDQDDERGDNLDAVWARDGWTAVGSLAHLEDHAGETVYELAYATLQKDRVGDFRLQGGFGYQEQEGLRQTVVGEVSWFLGDRRSLTLQAEHQHVRVGGGYGYDYGAYDEDWLKLEYETAPAWAFAAILEMNNKYDLQQQPGEQDGPFPAGQISYTLPRGGNLNLWFGKRQAGYLCSGGVCKYEPAFEGVEFYGVFRY
;
A
#
# COMPACT_ATOMS: atom_id res chain seq x y z
N MET A 1 34.30 0.26 -36.78
CA MET A 1 33.05 -0.10 -37.48
C MET A 1 31.90 0.26 -36.57
N ARG A 2 31.04 1.21 -36.97
CA ARG A 2 29.98 1.77 -36.12
C ARG A 2 28.76 0.81 -36.15
N HIS A 3 28.41 0.20 -35.05
CA HIS A 3 27.13 -0.51 -34.89
C HIS A 3 25.98 0.50 -34.92
N ARG A 4 25.24 0.52 -36.02
CA ARG A 4 23.95 1.22 -36.11
C ARG A 4 22.92 0.45 -35.29
N SER A 5 22.41 1.07 -34.25
CA SER A 5 21.34 0.54 -33.40
C SER A 5 20.03 0.48 -34.17
N LEU A 6 19.41 -0.71 -34.19
CA LEU A 6 18.07 -1.01 -34.75
C LEU A 6 16.91 -0.44 -33.88
N ARG A 7 17.14 0.59 -33.11
CA ARG A 7 16.20 1.14 -32.11
C ARG A 7 14.94 1.88 -32.64
N PRO A 8 14.77 2.29 -33.90
CA PRO A 8 13.52 2.98 -34.31
C PRO A 8 12.45 2.09 -34.97
N LEU A 9 12.65 0.78 -35.16
CA LEU A 9 11.69 -0.06 -35.91
C LEU A 9 10.59 -0.70 -35.05
N VAL A 10 10.80 -0.85 -33.74
CA VAL A 10 9.84 -1.48 -32.84
C VAL A 10 8.56 -0.65 -32.64
N PRO A 11 8.61 0.68 -32.42
CA PRO A 11 7.39 1.48 -32.28
C PRO A 11 6.56 1.58 -33.57
N LEU A 12 7.20 1.50 -34.74
CA LEU A 12 6.51 1.56 -36.02
C LEU A 12 5.74 0.25 -36.34
N LEU A 13 6.27 -0.91 -35.96
CA LEU A 13 5.61 -2.21 -36.11
C LEU A 13 4.42 -2.36 -35.16
N VAL A 14 4.52 -1.82 -33.94
CA VAL A 14 3.40 -1.76 -32.97
C VAL A 14 2.27 -0.86 -33.49
N LEU A 15 2.61 0.30 -34.08
CA LEU A 15 1.62 1.21 -34.66
C LEU A 15 0.90 0.60 -35.88
N ILE A 16 1.61 -0.15 -36.73
CA ILE A 16 1.03 -0.85 -37.91
C ILE A 16 0.14 -2.03 -37.48
N ALA A 17 0.52 -2.76 -36.42
CA ALA A 17 -0.32 -3.81 -35.84
C ALA A 17 -1.63 -3.26 -35.24
N LEU A 18 -1.57 -2.09 -34.61
CA LEU A 18 -2.75 -1.38 -34.06
C LEU A 18 -3.68 -0.88 -35.16
N MET A 19 -3.16 -0.44 -36.32
CA MET A 19 -3.97 0.01 -37.46
C MET A 19 -4.60 -1.14 -38.28
N GLY A 20 -4.02 -2.35 -38.24
CA GLY A 20 -4.54 -3.54 -38.94
C GLY A 20 -5.69 -4.25 -38.23
N ALA A 21 -5.87 -4.02 -36.94
CA ALA A 21 -6.89 -4.67 -36.09
C ALA A 21 -8.29 -4.02 -36.18
N GLY A 22 -8.47 -2.97 -36.96
CA GLY A 22 -9.69 -2.14 -37.02
C GLY A 22 -10.94 -2.77 -37.68
N ARG A 23 -11.03 -4.10 -37.81
CA ARG A 23 -12.21 -4.80 -38.36
C ARG A 23 -12.61 -6.09 -37.63
N ALA A 24 -12.16 -6.32 -36.42
CA ALA A 24 -12.78 -7.32 -35.55
C ALA A 24 -14.05 -6.73 -34.94
N ALA A 25 -15.14 -7.50 -34.94
CA ALA A 25 -16.44 -7.13 -34.40
C ALA A 25 -16.27 -6.49 -33.02
N ALA A 26 -17.05 -5.44 -32.73
CA ALA A 26 -17.12 -4.82 -31.40
C ALA A 26 -17.43 -5.88 -30.36
N GLN A 27 -16.39 -6.47 -29.78
CA GLN A 27 -16.52 -7.24 -28.55
C GLN A 27 -16.73 -6.21 -27.43
N ASP A 28 -17.72 -6.46 -26.59
CA ASP A 28 -17.97 -5.66 -25.41
C ASP A 28 -16.64 -5.51 -24.64
N ILE A 29 -16.23 -4.26 -24.38
CA ILE A 29 -15.00 -3.96 -23.67
C ILE A 29 -15.26 -4.32 -22.21
N VAL A 30 -14.68 -5.43 -21.76
CA VAL A 30 -14.68 -5.86 -20.38
C VAL A 30 -13.59 -5.11 -19.64
N ALA A 31 -13.85 -4.67 -18.39
CA ALA A 31 -12.81 -4.18 -17.51
C ALA A 31 -11.62 -5.16 -17.45
N ALA A 32 -10.43 -4.63 -17.17
CA ALA A 32 -9.24 -5.46 -17.07
C ALA A 32 -9.49 -6.66 -16.16
N ASP A 33 -9.32 -7.86 -16.67
CA ASP A 33 -9.54 -9.09 -15.91
C ASP A 33 -8.40 -9.34 -14.93
N TRP A 34 -8.74 -9.89 -13.79
CA TRP A 34 -7.78 -10.22 -12.75
C TRP A 34 -8.30 -11.38 -11.90
N GLU A 35 -7.37 -12.03 -11.24
CA GLU A 35 -7.62 -13.11 -10.32
C GLU A 35 -6.77 -12.93 -9.07
N LEU A 36 -7.41 -13.02 -7.89
CA LEU A 36 -6.76 -12.93 -6.59
C LEU A 36 -7.21 -14.06 -5.68
N GLU A 37 -6.31 -14.48 -4.81
CA GLU A 37 -6.65 -15.31 -3.67
C GLU A 37 -7.41 -14.49 -2.63
N THR A 38 -8.38 -15.09 -1.95
CA THR A 38 -9.13 -14.43 -0.89
C THR A 38 -8.52 -14.69 0.48
N ALA A 39 -8.77 -13.80 1.44
CA ALA A 39 -8.29 -13.95 2.82
C ALA A 39 -8.72 -15.28 3.49
N ASP A 40 -9.79 -15.90 3.03
CA ASP A 40 -10.27 -17.20 3.49
C ASP A 40 -9.65 -18.39 2.73
N GLY A 41 -8.70 -18.14 1.81
CA GLY A 41 -8.00 -19.16 1.03
C GLY A 41 -8.78 -19.64 -0.21
N GLY A 42 -9.88 -18.96 -0.55
CA GLY A 42 -10.58 -19.12 -1.81
C GLY A 42 -9.94 -18.35 -2.97
N ARG A 43 -10.66 -18.22 -4.08
CA ARG A 43 -10.25 -17.50 -5.26
C ARG A 43 -11.38 -16.60 -5.77
N VAL A 44 -11.03 -15.44 -6.29
CA VAL A 44 -11.92 -14.55 -7.02
C VAL A 44 -11.29 -14.28 -8.39
N ALA A 45 -12.02 -14.63 -9.46
CA ALA A 45 -11.75 -14.20 -10.81
C ALA A 45 -12.81 -13.17 -11.22
N PHE A 46 -12.40 -11.98 -11.62
CA PHE A 46 -13.31 -10.85 -11.80
C PHE A 46 -14.33 -11.09 -12.91
N HIS A 47 -13.92 -11.70 -14.02
CA HIS A 47 -14.83 -12.07 -15.12
C HIS A 47 -15.91 -13.08 -14.69
N GLU A 48 -15.60 -14.01 -13.76
CA GLU A 48 -16.57 -14.96 -13.24
C GLU A 48 -17.63 -14.27 -12.38
N GLU A 49 -17.23 -13.23 -11.63
CA GLU A 49 -18.16 -12.43 -10.84
C GLU A 49 -19.07 -11.58 -11.74
N LEU A 50 -18.49 -10.92 -12.75
CA LEU A 50 -19.26 -10.16 -13.75
C LEU A 50 -20.27 -11.04 -14.52
N ALA A 51 -19.92 -12.29 -14.80
CA ALA A 51 -20.83 -13.25 -15.44
C ALA A 51 -22.06 -13.57 -14.57
N ARG A 52 -21.99 -13.35 -13.25
CA ARG A 52 -23.11 -13.55 -12.30
C ARG A 52 -23.95 -12.29 -12.10
N GLY A 53 -23.39 -11.10 -12.39
CA GLY A 53 -24.09 -9.83 -12.24
C GLY A 53 -23.16 -8.65 -11.97
N PRO A 54 -23.73 -7.49 -11.59
CA PRO A 54 -22.95 -6.32 -11.20
C PRO A 54 -22.01 -6.59 -10.02
N VAL A 55 -20.86 -5.88 -9.97
CA VAL A 55 -19.85 -6.04 -8.95
C VAL A 55 -19.48 -4.69 -8.33
N VAL A 56 -19.50 -4.60 -7.01
CA VAL A 56 -18.91 -3.52 -6.22
C VAL A 56 -17.50 -3.95 -5.82
N LEU A 57 -16.49 -3.12 -6.13
CA LEU A 57 -15.13 -3.23 -5.61
C LEU A 57 -14.91 -2.12 -4.59
N SER A 58 -14.38 -2.44 -3.40
CA SER A 58 -13.84 -1.46 -2.45
C SER A 58 -12.40 -1.84 -2.13
N PHE A 59 -11.44 -0.94 -2.36
CA PHE A 59 -10.04 -1.13 -2.01
C PHE A 59 -9.76 -0.55 -0.63
N TRP A 60 -9.15 -1.35 0.25
CA TRP A 60 -8.94 -1.00 1.65
C TRP A 60 -7.65 -1.58 2.22
N ALA A 61 -7.20 -1.03 3.36
CA ALA A 61 -6.07 -1.56 4.12
C ALA A 61 -6.32 -1.47 5.63
N THR A 62 -5.63 -2.28 6.43
CA THR A 62 -5.80 -2.32 7.89
C THR A 62 -5.34 -1.04 8.59
N TRP A 63 -4.43 -0.29 8.01
CA TRP A 63 -3.96 1.02 8.47
C TRP A 63 -4.83 2.19 7.98
N CYS A 64 -5.75 1.96 7.04
CA CYS A 64 -6.61 2.99 6.47
C CYS A 64 -7.83 3.25 7.36
N ARG A 65 -7.77 4.28 8.19
CA ARG A 65 -8.84 4.63 9.13
C ARG A 65 -10.21 4.88 8.47
N PRO A 66 -10.34 5.63 7.35
CA PRO A 66 -11.61 5.77 6.66
C PRO A 66 -12.16 4.42 6.14
N CYS A 67 -11.27 3.51 5.70
CA CYS A 67 -11.65 2.18 5.24
C CYS A 67 -12.29 1.35 6.37
N LEU A 68 -11.70 1.39 7.56
CA LEU A 68 -12.23 0.66 8.73
C LEU A 68 -13.60 1.20 9.18
N LYS A 69 -13.93 2.47 8.86
CA LYS A 69 -15.26 3.04 9.05
C LYS A 69 -16.26 2.61 7.97
N GLU A 70 -15.79 2.46 6.73
CA GLU A 70 -16.59 2.05 5.56
C GLU A 70 -17.00 0.57 5.62
N LEU A 71 -16.07 -0.34 5.91
CA LEU A 71 -16.28 -1.79 5.79
C LEU A 71 -17.54 -2.31 6.50
N PRO A 72 -17.89 -1.91 7.73
CA PRO A 72 -19.12 -2.35 8.38
C PRO A 72 -20.38 -1.87 7.63
N ARG A 73 -20.35 -0.65 7.05
CA ARG A 73 -21.46 -0.11 6.27
C ARG A 73 -21.60 -0.82 4.93
N LEU A 74 -20.47 -1.16 4.33
CA LEU A 74 -20.41 -1.91 3.09
C LEU A 74 -20.93 -3.34 3.27
N ASP A 75 -20.63 -4.00 4.39
CA ASP A 75 -21.13 -5.34 4.72
C ASP A 75 -22.65 -5.32 4.94
N GLU A 76 -23.17 -4.32 5.67
CA GLU A 76 -24.60 -4.12 5.87
C GLU A 76 -25.33 -3.90 4.53
N LEU A 77 -24.77 -3.02 3.68
CA LEU A 77 -25.31 -2.74 2.34
C LEU A 77 -25.30 -4.00 1.47
N ALA A 78 -24.20 -4.75 1.47
CA ALA A 78 -24.04 -5.99 0.70
C ALA A 78 -25.12 -7.03 1.06
N GLY A 79 -25.49 -7.13 2.34
CA GLY A 79 -26.57 -7.99 2.81
C GLY A 79 -27.91 -7.67 2.15
N GLY A 80 -28.20 -6.38 1.88
CA GLY A 80 -29.41 -5.94 1.19
C GLY A 80 -29.47 -6.31 -0.29
N TYR A 81 -28.32 -6.58 -0.91
CA TYR A 81 -28.19 -6.93 -2.33
C TYR A 81 -27.73 -8.37 -2.58
N ALA A 82 -27.75 -9.23 -1.56
CA ALA A 82 -27.29 -10.61 -1.66
C ALA A 82 -27.93 -11.35 -2.85
N GLY A 83 -27.10 -12.00 -3.66
CA GLY A 83 -27.51 -12.74 -4.87
C GLY A 83 -27.84 -11.86 -6.08
N ARG A 84 -27.81 -10.52 -5.96
CA ARG A 84 -28.06 -9.57 -7.06
C ARG A 84 -26.80 -8.79 -7.46
N VAL A 85 -25.94 -8.47 -6.50
CA VAL A 85 -24.70 -7.71 -6.68
C VAL A 85 -23.62 -8.40 -5.84
N ALA A 86 -22.44 -8.62 -6.42
CA ALA A 86 -21.30 -9.12 -5.68
C ALA A 86 -20.54 -7.94 -5.03
N PHE A 87 -20.10 -8.12 -3.78
CA PHE A 87 -19.30 -7.13 -3.05
C PHE A 87 -17.93 -7.72 -2.73
N LEU A 88 -16.89 -7.10 -3.27
CA LEU A 88 -15.50 -7.50 -3.14
C LEU A 88 -14.72 -6.38 -2.44
N ALA A 89 -14.31 -6.62 -1.20
CA ALA A 89 -13.45 -5.71 -0.44
C ALA A 89 -11.98 -6.09 -0.68
N VAL A 90 -11.35 -5.53 -1.71
CA VAL A 90 -9.97 -5.84 -2.11
C VAL A 90 -9.00 -5.24 -1.11
N ASN A 91 -8.30 -6.10 -0.39
CA ASN A 91 -7.30 -5.67 0.58
C ASN A 91 -5.97 -5.36 -0.12
N THR A 92 -5.36 -4.22 0.23
CA THR A 92 -4.10 -3.73 -0.36
C THR A 92 -2.97 -3.63 0.66
N ASP A 93 -3.08 -4.30 1.79
CA ASP A 93 -1.98 -4.39 2.74
C ASP A 93 -0.78 -5.08 2.09
N ASN A 94 0.38 -4.49 2.24
CA ASN A 94 1.62 -5.03 1.71
C ASN A 94 2.15 -6.21 2.55
N SER A 95 3.30 -6.77 2.17
CA SER A 95 3.92 -7.91 2.86
C SER A 95 4.09 -7.73 4.37
N ARG A 96 4.20 -6.50 4.86
CA ARG A 96 4.43 -6.18 6.28
C ARG A 96 3.16 -6.17 7.11
N ALA A 97 2.04 -5.77 6.51
CA ALA A 97 0.77 -5.61 7.22
C ALA A 97 -0.23 -6.76 6.96
N VAL A 98 -0.02 -7.55 5.92
CA VAL A 98 -0.97 -8.58 5.46
C VAL A 98 -1.28 -9.64 6.54
N ALA A 99 -0.39 -9.92 7.48
CA ALA A 99 -0.63 -10.82 8.61
C ALA A 99 -1.79 -10.34 9.52
N LYS A 100 -2.05 -9.04 9.55
CA LYS A 100 -3.10 -8.41 10.39
C LYS A 100 -4.50 -8.47 9.76
N VAL A 101 -4.61 -8.80 8.48
CA VAL A 101 -5.87 -8.80 7.72
C VAL A 101 -6.81 -9.90 8.22
N ALA A 102 -6.35 -11.15 8.24
CA ALA A 102 -7.19 -12.28 8.66
C ALA A 102 -7.68 -12.15 10.12
N PRO A 103 -6.85 -11.78 11.11
CA PRO A 103 -7.31 -11.49 12.48
C PRO A 103 -8.39 -10.40 12.56
N TYR A 104 -8.25 -9.33 11.79
CA TYR A 104 -9.24 -8.27 11.74
C TYR A 104 -10.59 -8.76 11.18
N LEU A 105 -10.57 -9.46 10.04
CA LEU A 105 -11.77 -9.98 9.38
C LEU A 105 -12.51 -11.00 10.25
N GLU A 106 -11.78 -11.89 10.90
CA GLU A 106 -12.36 -12.89 11.79
C GLU A 106 -12.99 -12.27 13.04
N ALA A 107 -12.43 -11.19 13.56
CA ALA A 107 -13.02 -10.44 14.67
C ALA A 107 -14.24 -9.63 14.22
N ALA A 108 -14.15 -8.94 13.10
CA ALA A 108 -15.22 -8.10 12.54
C ALA A 108 -16.43 -8.93 12.04
N LYS A 109 -16.20 -10.18 11.59
CA LYS A 109 -17.21 -11.15 11.12
C LYS A 109 -18.11 -10.58 10.04
N PHE A 110 -17.52 -9.97 9.02
CA PHE A 110 -18.27 -9.58 7.84
C PHE A 110 -18.88 -10.82 7.18
N GLY A 111 -20.19 -10.81 7.00
CA GLY A 111 -20.94 -11.95 6.47
C GLY A 111 -21.22 -11.89 4.98
N ASN A 112 -21.11 -10.69 4.40
CA ASN A 112 -21.58 -10.41 3.05
C ASN A 112 -20.44 -9.95 2.12
N LEU A 113 -19.25 -9.66 2.66
CA LEU A 113 -18.08 -9.25 1.91
C LEU A 113 -17.16 -10.43 1.61
N ARG A 114 -16.68 -10.53 0.38
CA ARG A 114 -15.54 -11.38 0.02
C ARG A 114 -14.30 -10.50 -0.06
N VAL A 115 -13.16 -11.00 0.42
CA VAL A 115 -11.95 -10.20 0.58
C VAL A 115 -10.79 -10.76 -0.26
N PRO A 116 -10.66 -10.35 -1.54
CA PRO A 116 -9.49 -10.62 -2.35
C PRO A 116 -8.25 -9.88 -1.80
N MET A 117 -7.06 -10.52 -1.91
CA MET A 117 -5.80 -10.02 -1.37
C MET A 117 -4.88 -9.53 -2.49
N ASP A 118 -4.76 -8.22 -2.65
CA ASP A 118 -3.87 -7.57 -3.63
C ASP A 118 -2.57 -7.09 -2.99
N THR A 119 -1.89 -7.99 -2.26
CA THR A 119 -0.68 -7.68 -1.49
C THR A 119 0.46 -7.11 -2.33
N GLY A 120 0.52 -7.45 -3.61
CA GLY A 120 1.49 -6.91 -4.58
C GLY A 120 1.02 -5.62 -5.28
N GLY A 121 -0.20 -5.13 -4.99
CA GLY A 121 -0.75 -3.91 -5.60
C GLY A 121 -1.03 -4.01 -7.11
N GLN A 122 -1.11 -5.22 -7.66
CA GLN A 122 -1.28 -5.44 -9.10
C GLN A 122 -2.64 -4.98 -9.60
N VAL A 123 -3.71 -5.32 -8.89
CA VAL A 123 -5.08 -4.91 -9.25
C VAL A 123 -5.30 -3.42 -8.95
N GLN A 124 -4.69 -2.93 -7.87
CA GLN A 124 -4.68 -1.50 -7.56
C GLN A 124 -4.07 -0.67 -8.70
N GLN A 125 -2.95 -1.11 -9.27
CA GLN A 125 -2.33 -0.48 -10.43
C GLN A 125 -3.16 -0.68 -11.70
N LEU A 126 -3.68 -1.89 -11.92
CA LEU A 126 -4.51 -2.26 -13.06
C LEU A 126 -5.73 -1.34 -13.20
N LEU A 127 -6.42 -1.07 -12.09
CA LEU A 127 -7.62 -0.23 -12.03
C LEU A 127 -7.32 1.24 -11.70
N GLN A 128 -6.03 1.62 -11.68
CA GLN A 128 -5.58 3.00 -11.40
C GLN A 128 -6.19 3.59 -10.12
N VAL A 129 -6.25 2.78 -9.05
CA VAL A 129 -6.85 3.17 -7.76
C VAL A 129 -6.21 4.41 -7.16
N GLY A 130 -4.91 4.60 -7.39
CA GLY A 130 -4.29 5.90 -7.22
C GLY A 130 -3.84 6.25 -5.80
N GLY A 131 -3.66 5.29 -4.92
CA GLY A 131 -3.04 5.52 -3.60
C GLY A 131 -3.94 6.19 -2.55
N VAL A 132 -5.12 6.69 -2.91
CA VAL A 132 -6.10 7.21 -1.94
C VAL A 132 -7.13 6.13 -1.63
N LEU A 133 -7.24 5.76 -0.37
CA LEU A 133 -8.15 4.75 0.13
C LEU A 133 -9.21 5.36 1.09
N PRO A 134 -10.40 4.74 1.21
CA PRO A 134 -10.92 3.68 0.36
C PRO A 134 -11.21 4.18 -1.06
N PHE A 135 -11.21 3.23 -2.00
CA PHE A 135 -11.63 3.48 -3.37
C PHE A 135 -12.76 2.51 -3.70
N VAL A 136 -13.93 3.03 -4.07
CA VAL A 136 -15.10 2.23 -4.41
C VAL A 136 -15.45 2.41 -5.87
N ALA A 137 -15.73 1.29 -6.56
CA ALA A 137 -16.26 1.29 -7.91
C ALA A 137 -17.38 0.26 -8.08
N LEU A 138 -18.42 0.62 -8.86
CA LEU A 138 -19.50 -0.29 -9.27
C LEU A 138 -19.36 -0.59 -10.75
N TYR A 139 -19.31 -1.86 -11.09
CA TYR A 139 -19.28 -2.36 -12.46
C TYR A 139 -20.60 -3.02 -12.84
N ASP A 140 -21.08 -2.76 -14.06
CA ASP A 140 -22.20 -3.52 -14.63
C ASP A 140 -21.74 -4.95 -15.04
N ALA A 141 -22.69 -5.82 -15.40
CA ALA A 141 -22.41 -7.19 -15.82
C ALA A 141 -21.56 -7.30 -17.12
N ARG A 142 -21.31 -6.19 -17.81
CA ARG A 142 -20.41 -6.11 -18.97
C ARG A 142 -19.01 -5.63 -18.61
N GLY A 143 -18.75 -5.38 -17.31
CA GLY A 143 -17.49 -4.85 -16.82
C GLY A 143 -17.29 -3.37 -17.07
N ARG A 144 -18.35 -2.59 -17.38
CA ARG A 144 -18.25 -1.13 -17.47
C ARG A 144 -18.41 -0.53 -16.09
N GLU A 145 -17.55 0.40 -15.75
CA GLU A 145 -17.65 1.17 -14.52
C GLU A 145 -18.77 2.20 -14.64
N VAL A 146 -19.76 2.11 -13.73
CA VAL A 146 -20.94 2.99 -13.72
C VAL A 146 -20.98 3.95 -12.53
N TYR A 147 -20.17 3.68 -11.50
CA TYR A 147 -20.02 4.55 -10.33
C TYR A 147 -18.61 4.41 -9.76
N ARG A 148 -18.08 5.52 -9.23
CA ARG A 148 -16.78 5.57 -8.56
C ARG A 148 -16.79 6.61 -7.45
N HIS A 149 -16.17 6.27 -6.33
CA HIS A 149 -15.98 7.16 -5.19
C HIS A 149 -14.61 6.96 -4.57
N VAL A 150 -14.01 8.01 -3.99
CA VAL A 150 -12.70 7.98 -3.34
C VAL A 150 -12.76 8.66 -1.99
N GLY A 151 -12.18 8.02 -0.98
CA GLY A 151 -12.36 8.38 0.41
C GLY A 151 -13.68 7.87 0.97
N TYR A 152 -13.90 8.05 2.27
CA TYR A 152 -15.17 7.71 2.90
C TYR A 152 -15.56 8.77 3.92
N LYS A 153 -16.82 9.20 3.83
CA LYS A 153 -17.53 10.01 4.81
C LYS A 153 -18.83 9.29 5.16
N GLU A 154 -19.30 9.43 6.38
CA GLU A 154 -20.58 8.83 6.79
C GLU A 154 -21.72 9.31 5.87
N GLY A 155 -22.40 8.35 5.23
CA GLY A 155 -23.47 8.59 4.25
C GLY A 155 -23.05 8.37 2.78
N ASP A 156 -21.78 8.12 2.47
CA ASP A 156 -21.33 7.80 1.10
C ASP A 156 -21.91 6.47 0.62
N GLU A 157 -22.19 5.54 1.54
CA GLU A 157 -22.88 4.28 1.23
C GLU A 157 -24.30 4.49 0.67
N LEU A 158 -24.95 5.62 0.96
CA LEU A 158 -26.26 5.95 0.40
C LEU A 158 -26.19 6.33 -1.08
N GLU A 159 -25.10 6.96 -1.50
CA GLU A 159 -24.84 7.26 -2.91
C GLU A 159 -24.55 5.98 -3.70
N LEU A 160 -23.75 5.07 -3.13
CA LEU A 160 -23.50 3.75 -3.72
C LEU A 160 -24.81 2.95 -3.83
N ALA A 161 -25.65 2.95 -2.80
CA ALA A 161 -26.97 2.31 -2.83
C ALA A 161 -27.84 2.86 -3.95
N ALA A 162 -27.90 4.19 -4.10
CA ALA A 162 -28.65 4.84 -5.16
C ALA A 162 -28.13 4.46 -6.56
N ALA A 163 -26.80 4.36 -6.74
CA ALA A 163 -26.19 3.92 -7.98
C ALA A 163 -26.51 2.45 -8.31
N ILE A 164 -26.50 1.57 -7.31
CA ILE A 164 -26.90 0.16 -7.46
C ILE A 164 -28.37 0.04 -7.88
N GLU A 165 -29.28 0.74 -7.20
CA GLU A 165 -30.71 0.72 -7.56
C GLU A 165 -30.95 1.25 -8.98
N ALA A 166 -30.28 2.34 -9.38
CA ALA A 166 -30.36 2.87 -10.73
C ALA A 166 -29.87 1.86 -11.78
N LEU A 167 -28.78 1.14 -11.49
CA LEU A 167 -28.25 0.10 -12.37
C LEU A 167 -29.22 -1.09 -12.50
N LEU A 168 -29.76 -1.57 -11.37
CA LEU A 168 -30.68 -2.71 -11.34
C LEU A 168 -32.05 -2.39 -11.95
N ALA A 169 -32.49 -1.13 -11.90
CA ALA A 169 -33.75 -0.67 -12.51
C ALA A 169 -33.63 -0.48 -14.04
N SER A 170 -32.41 -0.32 -14.56
CA SER A 170 -32.21 -0.12 -16.00
C SER A 170 -32.36 -1.45 -16.73
N PRO A 171 -33.13 -1.50 -17.85
CA PRO A 171 -33.16 -2.68 -18.71
C PRO A 171 -31.73 -3.03 -19.13
N ALA A 172 -31.36 -4.31 -19.08
CA ALA A 172 -30.02 -4.79 -19.43
C ALA A 172 -29.58 -4.23 -20.81
N GLY A 173 -28.74 -3.21 -20.82
CA GLY A 173 -28.22 -2.56 -22.04
C GLY A 173 -28.53 -1.07 -22.23
N ALA A 174 -29.33 -0.42 -21.40
CA ALA A 174 -29.82 0.95 -21.66
C ALA A 174 -29.05 2.08 -20.98
N ALA A 175 -28.08 1.82 -20.14
CA ALA A 175 -27.23 2.87 -19.54
C ALA A 175 -25.89 2.99 -20.30
N ALA A 176 -25.95 3.16 -21.59
CA ALA A 176 -24.82 3.66 -22.33
C ALA A 176 -24.87 5.19 -22.30
N ASP A 177 -23.78 5.82 -21.97
CA ASP A 177 -23.49 7.18 -22.44
C ASP A 177 -23.54 7.10 -23.99
N ALA A 178 -24.71 7.39 -24.57
CA ALA A 178 -25.06 7.10 -25.97
C ALA A 178 -24.26 7.96 -26.98
N GLY A 179 -23.00 8.24 -26.71
CA GLY A 179 -22.15 9.09 -27.53
C GLY A 179 -20.66 8.81 -27.49
N LYS A 180 -20.15 7.99 -26.59
CA LYS A 180 -18.71 7.66 -26.59
C LYS A 180 -18.40 6.56 -27.60
N PRO A 181 -17.42 6.73 -28.51
CA PRO A 181 -16.99 5.65 -29.39
C PRO A 181 -16.31 4.53 -28.55
N ALA A 182 -16.44 3.27 -28.98
CA ALA A 182 -15.92 2.10 -28.27
C ALA A 182 -14.43 2.19 -27.88
N TRP A 183 -13.60 2.86 -28.69
CA TRP A 183 -12.20 3.08 -28.34
C TRP A 183 -12.00 4.00 -27.12
N ALA A 184 -12.93 4.92 -26.86
CA ALA A 184 -12.84 5.84 -25.73
C ALA A 184 -13.16 5.16 -24.39
N GLU A 185 -13.88 4.06 -24.41
CA GLU A 185 -14.12 3.20 -23.24
C GLU A 185 -12.89 2.33 -22.91
N ALA A 186 -12.03 2.07 -23.90
CA ALA A 186 -10.79 1.33 -23.76
C ALA A 186 -9.62 2.18 -23.20
N VAL A 187 -9.78 3.49 -23.16
CA VAL A 187 -8.76 4.43 -22.65
C VAL A 187 -9.10 4.81 -21.23
N THR A 188 -8.14 4.68 -20.33
CA THR A 188 -8.19 5.21 -18.97
C THR A 188 -7.15 6.30 -18.81
N ALA A 189 -7.48 7.38 -18.12
CA ALA A 189 -6.50 8.40 -17.80
C ALA A 189 -6.70 8.90 -16.38
N THR A 190 -5.59 8.97 -15.63
CA THR A 190 -5.55 9.55 -14.29
C THR A 190 -4.46 10.60 -14.25
N ASP A 191 -4.83 11.80 -13.88
CA ASP A 191 -3.94 12.92 -13.71
C ASP A 191 -3.83 13.30 -12.25
N ARG A 192 -2.61 13.33 -11.72
CA ARG A 192 -2.29 13.70 -10.34
C ARG A 192 -1.34 14.86 -10.35
N PHE A 193 -1.56 15.80 -9.47
CA PHE A 193 -0.61 16.87 -9.27
C PHE A 193 -0.43 17.18 -7.79
N GLU A 194 0.76 17.64 -7.47
CA GLU A 194 1.15 18.16 -6.18
C GLU A 194 1.76 19.54 -6.36
N TYR A 195 1.27 20.49 -5.58
CA TYR A 195 1.82 21.83 -5.50
C TYR A 195 2.07 22.16 -4.04
N SER A 196 3.25 22.64 -3.72
CA SER A 196 3.54 23.20 -2.40
C SER A 196 4.33 24.51 -2.52
N TYR A 197 4.06 25.41 -1.58
CA TYR A 197 4.82 26.64 -1.40
C TYR A 197 5.12 26.84 0.07
N ALA A 198 6.42 26.80 0.43
CA ALA A 198 6.92 27.04 1.77
C ALA A 198 7.28 28.51 1.96
N ASN A 199 6.63 29.17 2.93
CA ASN A 199 6.81 30.61 3.18
C ASN A 199 8.18 30.95 3.78
N ASP A 200 8.73 30.08 4.61
CA ASP A 200 9.99 30.24 5.34
C ASP A 200 11.21 30.13 4.42
N THR A 201 11.20 29.11 3.55
CA THR A 201 12.28 28.82 2.60
C THR A 201 12.06 29.41 1.22
N GLN A 202 10.88 29.98 0.93
CA GLN A 202 10.46 30.45 -0.39
C GLN A 202 10.57 29.33 -1.45
N LYS A 203 10.46 28.07 -1.03
CA LYS A 203 10.55 26.91 -1.90
C LYS A 203 9.19 26.63 -2.53
N GLU A 204 9.18 26.55 -3.84
CA GLU A 204 8.02 26.14 -4.63
C GLU A 204 8.28 24.78 -5.24
N ILE A 205 7.29 23.90 -5.20
CA ILE A 205 7.32 22.57 -5.81
C ILE A 205 6.06 22.42 -6.64
N PHE A 206 6.22 21.90 -7.85
CA PHE A 206 5.11 21.45 -8.68
C PHE A 206 5.49 20.16 -9.41
N GLU A 207 4.74 19.11 -9.13
CA GLU A 207 4.89 17.81 -9.77
C GLU A 207 3.53 17.35 -10.32
N ASN A 208 3.55 16.77 -11.52
CA ASN A 208 2.36 16.27 -12.17
C ASN A 208 2.64 14.93 -12.84
N TRP A 209 1.73 13.97 -12.66
CA TRP A 209 1.81 12.63 -13.21
C TRP A 209 0.54 12.29 -13.97
N LEU A 210 0.64 12.20 -15.29
CA LEU A 210 -0.45 11.77 -16.16
C LEU A 210 -0.23 10.31 -16.57
N ASP A 211 -1.06 9.42 -16.01
CA ASP A 211 -1.09 7.99 -16.33
C ASP A 211 -2.18 7.73 -17.38
N VAL A 212 -1.79 7.19 -18.53
CA VAL A 212 -2.70 6.85 -19.63
C VAL A 212 -2.57 5.37 -19.94
N GLY A 213 -3.67 4.65 -19.83
CA GLY A 213 -3.80 3.25 -20.17
C GLY A 213 -4.70 3.02 -21.37
N TYR A 214 -4.41 1.98 -22.14
CA TYR A 214 -5.27 1.47 -23.20
C TYR A 214 -5.37 -0.04 -23.10
N GLN A 215 -6.60 -0.57 -23.17
CA GLN A 215 -6.87 -1.99 -23.10
C GLN A 215 -7.73 -2.45 -24.28
N PHE A 216 -7.37 -3.61 -24.86
CA PHE A 216 -8.12 -4.25 -25.92
C PHE A 216 -8.01 -5.77 -25.81
N GLY A 217 -9.11 -6.44 -25.45
CA GLY A 217 -9.13 -7.87 -25.16
C GLY A 217 -8.11 -8.23 -24.08
N GLY A 218 -7.27 -9.23 -24.34
CA GLY A 218 -6.17 -9.61 -23.44
C GLY A 218 -4.94 -8.70 -23.49
N PHE A 219 -4.92 -7.65 -24.32
CA PHE A 219 -3.78 -6.73 -24.46
C PHE A 219 -3.99 -5.45 -23.67
N ARG A 220 -2.97 -5.00 -22.99
CA ARG A 220 -2.93 -3.73 -22.26
C ARG A 220 -1.60 -3.03 -22.48
N THR A 221 -1.63 -1.71 -22.59
CA THR A 221 -0.45 -0.87 -22.61
C THR A 221 -0.69 0.41 -21.81
N GLY A 222 0.34 0.99 -21.27
CA GLY A 222 0.25 2.25 -20.53
C GLY A 222 1.53 3.04 -20.55
N ILE A 223 1.37 4.34 -20.33
CA ILE A 223 2.45 5.30 -20.16
C ILE A 223 2.13 6.21 -18.98
N LEU A 224 3.15 6.54 -18.18
CA LEU A 224 3.11 7.56 -17.15
C LEU A 224 4.04 8.70 -17.57
N LEU A 225 3.47 9.87 -17.75
CA LEU A 225 4.20 11.12 -18.00
C LEU A 225 4.42 11.82 -16.66
N ASP A 226 5.68 12.18 -16.38
CA ASP A 226 6.10 12.88 -15.19
C ASP A 226 6.62 14.26 -15.58
N SER A 227 6.03 15.30 -15.00
CA SER A 227 6.36 16.71 -15.24
C SER A 227 6.70 17.39 -13.92
N ARG A 228 7.87 18.04 -13.87
CA ARG A 228 8.42 18.70 -12.68
C ARG A 228 8.76 20.14 -12.97
N ALA A 229 8.33 21.07 -12.09
CA ALA A 229 8.52 22.49 -12.36
C ALA A 229 8.64 23.42 -11.12
N PRO A 230 9.51 23.21 -10.14
CA PRO A 230 10.47 22.10 -9.91
C PRO A 230 9.89 20.93 -9.11
N SER A 231 10.65 19.84 -9.01
CA SER A 231 10.45 18.76 -8.04
C SER A 231 10.88 19.17 -6.63
N GLU A 232 10.67 18.28 -5.67
CA GLU A 232 11.19 18.46 -4.31
C GLU A 232 12.72 18.56 -4.28
N GLU A 233 13.41 17.83 -5.16
CA GLU A 233 14.87 17.85 -5.32
C GLU A 233 15.38 19.06 -6.12
N GLY A 234 14.48 19.87 -6.67
CA GLY A 234 14.80 21.05 -7.47
C GLY A 234 14.87 20.80 -8.96
N ASP A 235 14.65 19.58 -9.43
CA ASP A 235 14.69 19.20 -10.84
C ASP A 235 13.54 19.84 -11.63
N ARG A 236 13.82 20.17 -12.91
CA ARG A 236 12.82 20.65 -13.86
C ARG A 236 12.87 19.82 -15.14
N GLY A 237 11.73 19.38 -15.62
CA GLY A 237 11.66 18.64 -16.88
C GLY A 237 10.43 17.75 -17.00
N ASN A 238 10.34 17.10 -18.15
CA ASN A 238 9.31 16.10 -18.43
C ASN A 238 9.96 14.78 -18.81
N SER A 239 9.43 13.69 -18.35
CA SER A 239 9.92 12.34 -18.66
C SER A 239 8.78 11.35 -18.84
N VAL A 240 9.05 10.24 -19.55
CA VAL A 240 8.21 9.06 -19.53
C VAL A 240 8.69 8.19 -18.37
N ALA A 241 8.02 8.33 -17.24
CA ALA A 241 8.41 7.64 -16.01
C ALA A 241 8.09 6.15 -16.05
N HIS A 242 6.99 5.76 -16.70
CA HIS A 242 6.56 4.38 -16.78
C HIS A 242 6.03 4.06 -18.18
N ARG A 243 6.31 2.85 -18.70
CA ARG A 243 5.75 2.33 -19.95
C ARG A 243 5.74 0.82 -19.92
N PHE A 244 4.68 0.23 -20.43
CA PHE A 244 4.60 -1.23 -20.54
C PHE A 244 3.68 -1.67 -21.68
N PHE A 245 3.86 -2.92 -22.07
CA PHE A 245 2.94 -3.71 -22.87
C PHE A 245 2.70 -5.05 -22.17
N GLU A 246 1.45 -5.45 -22.05
CA GLU A 246 1.05 -6.68 -21.35
C GLU A 246 0.07 -7.46 -22.19
N PHE A 247 0.20 -8.77 -22.15
CA PHE A 247 -0.77 -9.72 -22.66
C PHE A 247 -1.16 -10.68 -21.55
N SER A 248 -2.47 -10.79 -21.30
CA SER A 248 -3.05 -11.70 -20.32
C SER A 248 -4.04 -12.66 -21.00
N SER A 249 -3.93 -13.92 -20.63
CA SER A 249 -4.92 -14.95 -20.89
C SER A 249 -5.17 -15.70 -19.58
N GLY A 250 -6.24 -16.49 -19.47
CA GLY A 250 -6.57 -17.16 -18.18
C GLY A 250 -5.43 -17.94 -17.54
N GLU A 251 -4.51 -18.52 -18.32
CA GLU A 251 -3.39 -19.32 -17.84
C GLU A 251 -2.02 -18.62 -17.93
N PHE A 252 -1.90 -17.56 -18.72
CA PHE A 252 -0.60 -17.00 -19.07
C PHE A 252 -0.62 -15.48 -19.15
N ASP A 253 0.28 -14.82 -18.42
CA ASP A 253 0.52 -13.38 -18.49
C ASP A 253 1.96 -13.12 -18.89
N VAL A 254 2.16 -12.13 -19.75
CA VAL A 254 3.48 -11.59 -20.09
C VAL A 254 3.43 -10.09 -20.09
N ARG A 255 4.40 -9.46 -19.43
CA ARG A 255 4.57 -8.01 -19.46
C ARG A 255 5.99 -7.66 -19.87
N VAL A 256 6.11 -6.68 -20.76
CA VAL A 256 7.37 -6.11 -21.25
C VAL A 256 7.40 -4.63 -20.94
N GLY A 257 8.53 -4.13 -20.48
CA GLY A 257 8.72 -2.75 -20.00
C GLY A 257 8.71 -2.70 -18.48
N HIS A 258 8.15 -1.66 -17.90
CA HIS A 258 8.16 -1.48 -16.47
C HIS A 258 7.16 -2.39 -15.75
N PHE A 259 7.60 -3.01 -14.65
CA PHE A 259 6.75 -3.85 -13.80
C PHE A 259 7.16 -3.77 -12.34
N TYR A 260 6.21 -4.13 -11.50
CA TYR A 260 6.35 -4.37 -10.07
C TYR A 260 6.02 -5.82 -9.77
N GLY A 261 6.34 -6.27 -8.57
CA GLY A 261 5.98 -7.61 -8.14
C GLY A 261 6.59 -7.97 -6.79
N MET A 262 6.08 -9.06 -6.24
CA MET A 262 6.54 -9.57 -4.95
C MET A 262 6.51 -11.10 -4.97
N PHE A 263 7.48 -11.74 -4.34
CA PHE A 263 7.52 -13.17 -4.11
C PHE A 263 7.39 -13.49 -2.62
N GLY A 264 6.54 -14.45 -2.27
CA GLY A 264 6.25 -14.79 -0.88
C GLY A 264 5.77 -13.57 -0.07
N ARG A 265 6.43 -13.31 1.05
CA ARG A 265 6.24 -12.11 1.89
C ARG A 265 7.31 -11.06 1.66
N GLY A 266 7.97 -11.07 0.51
CA GLY A 266 8.96 -10.06 0.13
C GLY A 266 10.36 -10.30 0.70
N LEU A 267 10.65 -11.48 1.27
CA LEU A 267 12.00 -11.78 1.76
C LEU A 267 13.04 -11.65 0.66
N VAL A 268 12.77 -12.22 -0.51
CA VAL A 268 13.71 -12.25 -1.64
C VAL A 268 13.51 -11.07 -2.58
N PHE A 269 12.25 -10.76 -2.90
CA PHE A 269 11.92 -9.75 -3.89
C PHE A 269 10.61 -9.07 -3.57
N ASN A 270 10.65 -7.72 -3.57
CA ASN A 270 9.48 -6.86 -3.47
C ASN A 270 9.75 -5.52 -4.17
N ALA A 271 9.30 -5.41 -5.41
CA ALA A 271 9.35 -4.17 -6.18
C ALA A 271 7.99 -3.48 -6.14
N TYR A 272 7.95 -2.23 -5.70
CA TYR A 272 6.73 -1.45 -5.47
C TYR A 272 6.96 0.05 -5.68
N GLU A 273 5.88 0.80 -5.78
CA GLU A 273 5.86 2.26 -5.71
C GLU A 273 5.12 2.71 -4.45
N ASP A 274 5.73 3.57 -3.67
CA ASP A 274 5.11 4.29 -2.56
C ASP A 274 5.44 5.78 -2.65
N ARG A 275 4.48 6.56 -3.13
CA ARG A 275 4.67 8.00 -3.34
C ARG A 275 4.72 8.78 -2.04
N THR A 276 4.11 8.27 -0.97
CA THR A 276 4.11 8.91 0.33
C THR A 276 5.52 9.11 0.85
N VAL A 277 6.35 8.07 0.68
CA VAL A 277 7.76 8.09 1.07
C VAL A 277 8.72 8.23 -0.13
N ARG A 278 8.16 8.49 -1.33
CA ARG A 278 8.88 8.69 -2.60
C ARG A 278 9.80 7.53 -2.98
N VAL A 279 9.36 6.30 -2.74
CA VAL A 279 10.08 5.08 -3.13
C VAL A 279 9.46 4.49 -4.38
N ASP A 280 10.32 4.17 -5.36
CA ASP A 280 9.95 3.49 -6.60
C ASP A 280 11.05 2.50 -6.98
N THR A 281 10.79 1.21 -6.78
CA THR A 281 11.72 0.12 -7.03
C THR A 281 11.35 -0.71 -8.27
N ARG A 282 10.61 -0.11 -9.23
CA ARG A 282 10.22 -0.78 -10.47
C ARG A 282 11.41 -1.32 -11.25
N LEU A 283 11.15 -2.39 -12.01
CA LEU A 283 12.08 -2.96 -12.96
C LEU A 283 11.66 -2.64 -14.40
N ASP A 284 12.61 -2.40 -15.29
CA ASP A 284 12.42 -2.38 -16.75
C ASP A 284 12.92 -3.69 -17.34
N GLY A 285 12.04 -4.50 -17.91
CA GLY A 285 12.39 -5.83 -18.39
C GLY A 285 11.20 -6.64 -18.91
N VAL A 286 11.24 -7.92 -18.59
CA VAL A 286 10.18 -8.88 -18.97
C VAL A 286 9.81 -9.72 -17.76
N THR A 287 8.52 -9.86 -17.48
CA THR A 287 7.98 -10.82 -16.52
C THR A 287 6.94 -11.71 -17.19
N ALA A 288 6.89 -12.96 -16.79
CA ALA A 288 5.91 -13.93 -17.27
C ALA A 288 5.40 -14.79 -16.13
N THR A 289 4.08 -15.01 -16.09
CA THR A 289 3.40 -15.87 -15.11
C THR A 289 2.60 -16.94 -15.83
N LEU A 290 2.75 -18.17 -15.40
CA LEU A 290 1.98 -19.34 -15.86
C LEU A 290 1.15 -19.85 -14.68
N ARG A 291 -0.15 -20.08 -14.91
CA ARG A 291 -1.08 -20.73 -13.96
C ARG A 291 -1.59 -22.01 -14.56
N HIS A 292 -1.36 -23.11 -13.89
CA HIS A 292 -1.84 -24.41 -14.34
C HIS A 292 -2.33 -25.27 -13.18
N GLY A 293 -3.63 -25.44 -13.07
CA GLY A 293 -4.26 -26.12 -11.94
C GLY A 293 -3.90 -25.43 -10.61
N PRO A 294 -3.34 -26.16 -9.62
CA PRO A 294 -2.95 -25.58 -8.34
C PRO A 294 -1.56 -24.89 -8.36
N LEU A 295 -0.89 -24.86 -9.50
CA LEU A 295 0.48 -24.36 -9.65
C LEU A 295 0.50 -22.97 -10.27
N THR A 296 1.24 -22.05 -9.67
CA THR A 296 1.60 -20.76 -10.25
C THR A 296 3.12 -20.67 -10.35
N ALA A 297 3.64 -20.28 -11.50
CA ALA A 297 5.06 -20.07 -11.73
C ALA A 297 5.26 -18.70 -12.36
N THR A 298 6.11 -17.87 -11.78
CA THR A 298 6.47 -16.54 -12.28
C THR A 298 7.97 -16.46 -12.48
N ALA A 299 8.40 -15.88 -13.59
CA ALA A 299 9.81 -15.61 -13.83
C ALA A 299 9.98 -14.23 -14.46
N PHE A 300 11.09 -13.56 -14.14
CA PHE A 300 11.43 -12.27 -14.74
C PHE A 300 12.92 -12.09 -15.01
N SER A 301 13.22 -11.18 -15.94
CA SER A 301 14.54 -10.58 -16.13
C SER A 301 14.34 -9.08 -16.30
N GLY A 302 15.04 -8.28 -15.51
CA GLY A 302 14.88 -6.83 -15.54
C GLY A 302 15.99 -6.09 -14.82
N THR A 303 16.00 -4.78 -15.02
CA THR A 303 16.94 -3.86 -14.39
C THR A 303 16.15 -2.82 -13.60
N PRO A 304 16.45 -2.58 -12.32
CA PRO A 304 15.85 -1.49 -11.57
C PRO A 304 16.17 -0.14 -12.23
N SER A 305 15.20 0.76 -12.26
CA SER A 305 15.38 2.07 -12.90
C SER A 305 16.48 2.92 -12.26
N ALA A 306 16.73 2.71 -10.98
CA ALA A 306 17.74 3.44 -10.21
C ALA A 306 19.11 2.76 -10.16
N ALA A 307 19.26 1.52 -10.64
CA ALA A 307 20.50 0.75 -10.55
C ALA A 307 20.86 0.08 -11.86
N GLY A 308 22.11 0.15 -12.28
CA GLY A 308 22.65 -0.61 -13.41
C GLY A 308 22.86 -2.10 -13.09
N VAL A 309 21.92 -2.76 -12.41
CA VAL A 309 21.99 -4.14 -11.93
C VAL A 309 21.08 -5.05 -12.75
N ASP A 310 21.61 -6.11 -13.36
CA ASP A 310 20.82 -7.11 -14.11
C ASP A 310 20.32 -8.21 -13.19
N ILE A 311 18.99 -8.29 -12.99
CA ILE A 311 18.31 -9.20 -12.07
C ILE A 311 17.53 -10.25 -12.84
N ARG A 312 17.59 -11.50 -12.39
CA ARG A 312 16.77 -12.60 -12.87
C ARG A 312 16.21 -13.36 -11.68
N ALA A 313 14.91 -13.64 -11.73
CA ALA A 313 14.26 -14.38 -10.64
C ALA A 313 13.19 -15.32 -11.18
N ALA A 314 12.92 -16.34 -10.39
CA ALA A 314 11.81 -17.26 -10.59
C ALA A 314 11.19 -17.62 -9.25
N ASP A 315 9.87 -17.76 -9.26
CA ASP A 315 9.05 -18.16 -8.13
C ASP A 315 8.08 -19.26 -8.59
N VAL A 316 7.89 -20.26 -7.75
CA VAL A 316 6.93 -21.34 -8.00
C VAL A 316 6.17 -21.57 -6.70
N GLU A 317 4.84 -21.58 -6.78
CA GLU A 317 3.96 -21.85 -5.66
C GLU A 317 2.84 -22.82 -6.08
N GLY A 318 2.46 -23.71 -5.17
CA GLY A 318 1.39 -24.66 -5.47
C GLY A 318 0.76 -25.27 -4.23
N THR A 319 -0.55 -25.57 -4.34
CA THR A 319 -1.32 -26.24 -3.29
C THR A 319 -1.21 -27.74 -3.44
N VAL A 320 -0.75 -28.39 -2.38
CA VAL A 320 -0.70 -29.85 -2.25
C VAL A 320 -1.86 -30.36 -1.38
N GLY A 321 -1.96 -31.65 -1.12
CA GLY A 321 -3.09 -32.22 -0.37
C GLY A 321 -3.33 -31.55 1.00
N GLY A 322 -4.59 -31.46 1.42
CA GLY A 322 -4.99 -30.89 2.72
C GLY A 322 -4.91 -29.36 2.81
N GLY A 323 -4.87 -28.67 1.67
CA GLY A 323 -4.81 -27.19 1.63
C GLY A 323 -3.44 -26.63 2.04
N LEU A 324 -2.39 -27.47 2.14
CA LEU A 324 -1.02 -27.02 2.34
C LEU A 324 -0.50 -26.40 1.03
N ASN A 325 -0.07 -25.15 1.10
CA ASN A 325 0.58 -24.45 0.00
C ASN A 325 2.08 -24.40 0.25
N LEU A 326 2.87 -24.74 -0.77
CA LEU A 326 4.34 -24.73 -0.73
C LEU A 326 4.85 -23.81 -1.84
N GLY A 327 5.90 -23.07 -1.55
CA GLY A 327 6.54 -22.20 -2.52
C GLY A 327 8.06 -22.20 -2.41
N ALA A 328 8.69 -21.86 -3.53
CA ALA A 328 10.13 -21.70 -3.65
C ALA A 328 10.46 -20.52 -4.55
N THR A 329 11.40 -19.69 -4.12
CA THR A 329 11.87 -18.51 -4.84
C THR A 329 13.37 -18.61 -5.04
N GLY A 330 13.85 -18.17 -6.20
CA GLY A 330 15.29 -17.99 -6.48
C GLY A 330 15.51 -16.70 -7.26
N MET A 331 16.52 -15.91 -6.84
CA MET A 331 16.90 -14.69 -7.54
C MET A 331 18.43 -14.59 -7.63
N THR A 332 18.91 -14.06 -8.74
CA THR A 332 20.32 -13.77 -8.97
C THR A 332 20.47 -12.40 -9.59
N TRP A 333 21.52 -11.69 -9.20
CA TRP A 333 21.84 -10.39 -9.77
C TRP A 333 23.33 -10.25 -10.03
N ARG A 334 23.66 -9.29 -10.86
CA ARG A 334 25.02 -8.94 -11.23
C ARG A 334 25.22 -7.46 -10.92
N PRO A 335 26.04 -7.12 -9.93
CA PRO A 335 26.41 -5.74 -9.66
C PRO A 335 27.27 -5.21 -10.83
N ASP A 336 26.84 -4.14 -11.49
CA ASP A 336 27.61 -3.55 -12.61
C ASP A 336 28.93 -2.88 -12.16
N ALA A 337 29.01 -2.54 -10.86
CA ALA A 337 30.10 -1.73 -10.32
C ALA A 337 31.33 -2.52 -9.90
N PHE A 338 31.28 -3.86 -9.83
CA PHE A 338 32.38 -4.67 -9.28
C PHE A 338 32.88 -5.68 -10.30
N GLN A 339 34.03 -5.36 -10.88
CA GLN A 339 34.90 -6.34 -11.50
C GLN A 339 35.99 -6.66 -10.49
N ASP A 340 36.23 -7.93 -10.25
CA ASP A 340 37.41 -8.34 -9.48
C ASP A 340 38.70 -7.87 -10.16
N ALA A 341 39.78 -7.89 -9.40
CA ALA A 341 41.07 -7.50 -9.91
C ALA A 341 41.53 -8.32 -11.13
N ASP A 342 40.92 -9.50 -11.36
CA ASP A 342 41.16 -10.38 -12.51
C ASP A 342 40.14 -10.15 -13.67
N GLY A 343 39.21 -9.20 -13.51
CA GLY A 343 38.15 -8.91 -14.49
C GLY A 343 36.97 -9.90 -14.48
N SER A 344 36.88 -10.80 -13.51
CA SER A 344 35.74 -11.69 -13.33
C SER A 344 34.55 -10.93 -12.74
N VAL A 345 33.36 -11.35 -13.14
CA VAL A 345 32.08 -10.79 -12.64
C VAL A 345 31.35 -11.86 -11.87
N HIS A 346 31.29 -11.69 -10.56
CA HIS A 346 30.54 -12.61 -9.72
C HIS A 346 29.02 -12.31 -9.78
N ARG A 347 28.21 -13.38 -9.79
CA ARG A 347 26.76 -13.29 -9.59
C ARG A 347 26.46 -13.63 -8.14
N GLU A 348 25.70 -12.76 -7.52
CA GLU A 348 25.10 -13.01 -6.22
C GLU A 348 23.78 -13.75 -6.40
N TRP A 349 23.33 -14.47 -5.36
CA TRP A 349 22.08 -15.17 -5.39
C TRP A 349 21.43 -15.25 -4.00
N VAL A 350 20.13 -15.35 -4.01
CA VAL A 350 19.28 -15.56 -2.85
C VAL A 350 18.19 -16.56 -3.22
N ALA A 351 17.81 -17.37 -2.26
CA ALA A 351 16.68 -18.28 -2.40
C ALA A 351 15.85 -18.32 -1.12
N ALA A 352 14.59 -18.68 -1.24
CA ALA A 352 13.69 -18.92 -0.11
C ALA A 352 12.76 -20.11 -0.36
N LEU A 353 12.36 -20.74 0.74
CA LEU A 353 11.30 -21.76 0.78
C LEU A 353 10.22 -21.27 1.73
N ARG A 354 8.96 -21.51 1.36
CA ARG A 354 7.81 -21.13 2.17
C ARG A 354 6.75 -22.21 2.22
N ALA A 355 6.01 -22.19 3.32
CA ALA A 355 4.84 -23.04 3.50
C ALA A 355 3.75 -22.27 4.23
N ARG A 356 2.50 -22.50 3.87
CA ARG A 356 1.33 -21.95 4.54
C ARG A 356 0.17 -22.93 4.52
N GLN A 357 -0.68 -22.84 5.54
CA GLN A 357 -1.90 -23.63 5.57
C GLN A 357 -2.98 -22.89 6.36
N LYS A 358 -4.21 -22.96 5.87
CA LYS A 358 -5.40 -22.51 6.57
C LYS A 358 -6.14 -23.72 7.14
N LEU A 359 -6.48 -23.63 8.42
CA LEU A 359 -7.27 -24.58 9.20
C LEU A 359 -8.61 -23.92 9.61
N ALA A 360 -9.55 -24.67 10.14
CA ALA A 360 -10.88 -24.16 10.51
C ALA A 360 -10.87 -22.99 11.52
N SER A 361 -9.88 -22.96 12.42
CA SER A 361 -9.78 -21.95 13.49
C SER A 361 -8.37 -21.40 13.66
N ALA A 362 -7.51 -21.61 12.67
CA ALA A 362 -6.13 -21.13 12.68
C ALA A 362 -5.58 -21.07 11.26
N ASP A 363 -4.61 -20.23 11.03
CA ASP A 363 -3.73 -20.29 9.87
C ASP A 363 -2.29 -20.02 10.29
N TRP A 364 -1.38 -20.42 9.44
CA TRP A 364 0.04 -20.17 9.67
C TRP A 364 0.79 -20.01 8.35
N TYR A 365 1.88 -19.28 8.42
CA TYR A 365 2.83 -19.05 7.34
C TYR A 365 4.24 -19.11 7.90
N VAL A 366 5.16 -19.73 7.16
CA VAL A 366 6.59 -19.72 7.44
C VAL A 366 7.36 -19.52 6.14
N GLU A 367 8.44 -18.73 6.19
CA GLU A 367 9.35 -18.53 5.07
C GLU A 367 10.78 -18.46 5.60
N TYR A 368 11.69 -19.18 4.95
CA TYR A 368 13.10 -19.18 5.27
C TYR A 368 13.90 -18.87 4.02
N GLY A 369 14.70 -17.82 4.09
CA GLY A 369 15.57 -17.34 3.04
C GLY A 369 17.05 -17.48 3.40
N TRP A 370 17.88 -17.67 2.39
CA TRP A 370 19.32 -17.64 2.52
C TRP A 370 19.94 -16.97 1.31
N LYS A 371 20.98 -16.17 1.53
CA LYS A 371 21.70 -15.49 0.47
C LYS A 371 23.19 -15.81 0.55
N LYS A 372 23.83 -15.69 -0.61
CA LYS A 372 25.26 -15.66 -0.76
C LYS A 372 25.61 -14.46 -1.65
N GLY A 373 26.32 -13.51 -1.08
CA GLY A 373 26.73 -12.28 -1.74
C GLY A 373 28.17 -11.94 -1.43
N TRP A 374 28.63 -10.87 -2.00
CA TRP A 374 29.97 -10.33 -1.76
C TRP A 374 29.88 -9.25 -0.69
N ASP A 375 30.64 -9.40 0.40
CA ASP A 375 30.76 -8.38 1.43
C ASP A 375 31.88 -7.40 1.10
N PHE A 376 31.67 -6.13 1.46
CA PHE A 376 32.61 -5.04 1.27
C PHE A 376 33.67 -4.95 2.38
N ASP A 377 33.65 -5.86 3.36
CA ASP A 377 34.68 -5.88 4.40
C ASP A 377 36.00 -6.45 3.83
N PRO A 378 37.05 -5.63 3.68
CA PRO A 378 38.32 -6.10 3.18
C PRO A 378 39.02 -7.12 4.11
N ASN A 379 38.43 -7.40 5.29
CA ASN A 379 38.94 -8.37 6.25
C ASN A 379 38.12 -9.67 6.26
N ASP A 380 37.03 -9.75 5.49
CA ASP A 380 36.24 -10.98 5.33
C ASP A 380 36.65 -11.73 4.06
N ASP A 381 36.35 -13.00 3.96
CA ASP A 381 36.66 -13.88 2.82
C ASP A 381 35.89 -13.54 1.51
N GLY A 382 35.24 -12.37 1.45
CA GLY A 382 34.56 -11.80 0.28
C GLY A 382 33.17 -12.35 0.01
N PHE A 383 32.58 -13.19 0.89
CA PHE A 383 31.24 -13.74 0.73
C PHE A 383 30.39 -13.55 1.98
N ASP A 384 29.39 -12.69 1.86
CA ASP A 384 28.40 -12.52 2.93
C ASP A 384 27.32 -13.61 2.86
N ARG A 385 27.11 -14.29 3.98
CA ARG A 385 26.05 -15.31 4.15
C ARG A 385 24.98 -14.75 5.05
N GLY A 386 23.87 -14.32 4.44
CA GLY A 386 22.71 -13.86 5.18
C GLY A 386 21.61 -14.92 5.25
N THR A 387 20.85 -14.86 6.32
CA THR A 387 19.64 -15.68 6.53
C THR A 387 18.48 -14.80 6.96
N ALA A 388 17.27 -15.19 6.55
CA ALA A 388 16.04 -14.57 7.01
C ALA A 388 15.03 -15.65 7.35
N PHE A 389 14.42 -15.54 8.49
CA PHE A 389 13.30 -16.36 8.91
C PHE A 389 12.12 -15.46 9.26
N TYR A 390 10.95 -15.80 8.76
CA TYR A 390 9.69 -15.19 9.15
C TYR A 390 8.63 -16.24 9.39
N ALA A 391 7.91 -16.11 10.48
CA ALA A 391 6.77 -16.95 10.83
C ALA A 391 5.59 -16.11 11.30
N ASN A 392 4.38 -16.53 10.95
CA ASN A 392 3.13 -15.96 11.43
C ASN A 392 2.17 -17.11 11.78
N ALA A 393 1.47 -16.99 12.91
CA ALA A 393 0.42 -17.91 13.31
C ALA A 393 -0.78 -17.15 13.86
N ASN A 394 -1.96 -17.44 13.34
CA ASN A 394 -3.22 -16.82 13.72
C ASN A 394 -4.14 -17.87 14.36
N LEU A 395 -4.83 -17.49 15.44
CA LEU A 395 -5.82 -18.30 16.14
C LEU A 395 -7.13 -17.53 16.24
N TYR A 396 -8.24 -18.22 15.95
CA TYR A 396 -9.58 -17.64 15.90
C TYR A 396 -10.52 -18.36 16.86
N ARG A 397 -11.15 -17.63 17.77
CA ARG A 397 -12.11 -18.22 18.70
C ARG A 397 -13.25 -17.25 19.03
N GLY A 398 -14.38 -17.46 18.38
CA GLY A 398 -15.56 -16.61 18.61
C GLY A 398 -15.29 -15.16 18.22
N PRO A 399 -15.40 -14.18 19.14
CA PRO A 399 -15.11 -12.78 18.87
C PRO A 399 -13.62 -12.43 19.00
N PHE A 400 -12.74 -13.38 19.28
CA PHE A 400 -11.31 -13.16 19.51
C PHE A 400 -10.49 -13.66 18.34
N SER A 401 -9.51 -12.86 17.93
CA SER A 401 -8.41 -13.23 17.04
C SER A 401 -7.10 -12.91 17.74
N LEU A 402 -6.16 -13.83 17.63
CA LEU A 402 -4.80 -13.68 18.13
C LEU A 402 -3.83 -13.93 16.97
N SER A 403 -2.88 -13.03 16.74
CA SER A 403 -1.82 -13.16 15.76
C SER A 403 -0.48 -13.09 16.45
N TRP A 404 0.35 -14.06 16.19
CA TRP A 404 1.76 -14.05 16.57
C TRP A 404 2.60 -13.98 15.31
N GLU A 405 3.63 -13.13 15.33
CA GLU A 405 4.63 -13.00 14.29
C GLU A 405 6.02 -13.07 14.90
N HIS A 406 6.93 -13.70 14.20
CA HIS A 406 8.34 -13.78 14.54
C HIS A 406 9.20 -13.51 13.32
N SER A 407 10.26 -12.73 13.50
CA SER A 407 11.30 -12.51 12.49
C SER A 407 12.68 -12.72 13.07
N ASP A 408 13.60 -13.18 12.24
CA ASP A 408 15.03 -13.29 12.53
C ASP A 408 15.79 -13.01 11.23
N TYR A 409 16.34 -11.79 11.09
CA TYR A 409 17.01 -11.31 9.90
C TYR A 409 18.48 -11.03 10.21
N GLN A 410 19.38 -11.72 9.52
CA GLN A 410 20.80 -11.57 9.68
C GLN A 410 21.48 -11.37 8.33
N ARG A 411 22.06 -10.19 8.12
CA ARG A 411 22.77 -9.79 6.88
C ARG A 411 21.95 -10.09 5.62
N PHE A 412 20.64 -9.78 5.61
CA PHE A 412 19.72 -10.22 4.57
C PHE A 412 19.25 -9.11 3.63
N THR A 413 19.85 -7.95 3.63
CA THR A 413 19.61 -6.94 2.59
C THR A 413 19.99 -7.52 1.23
N VAL A 414 19.04 -7.55 0.31
CA VAL A 414 19.19 -8.06 -1.05
C VAL A 414 19.22 -6.89 -2.02
N VAL A 415 20.28 -6.78 -2.80
CA VAL A 415 20.51 -5.73 -3.80
C VAL A 415 20.18 -4.33 -3.27
N ARG A 416 21.19 -3.53 -3.09
CA ARG A 416 20.99 -2.08 -2.95
C ARG A 416 21.04 -1.46 -4.34
N GLY A 417 20.15 -0.50 -4.60
CA GLY A 417 20.16 0.28 -5.82
C GLY A 417 21.50 1.00 -6.03
N ALA A 418 21.69 1.66 -7.17
CA ALA A 418 22.91 2.44 -7.45
C ALA A 418 23.18 3.56 -6.43
N ASP A 419 22.14 3.98 -5.71
CA ASP A 419 22.22 4.89 -4.55
C ASP A 419 22.81 4.22 -3.29
N GLY A 420 22.96 2.89 -3.29
CA GLY A 420 23.45 2.12 -2.16
C GLY A 420 22.47 2.02 -0.97
N THR A 421 21.25 2.56 -1.10
CA THR A 421 20.34 2.75 0.03
C THR A 421 19.04 1.94 -0.06
N THR A 422 18.47 1.80 -1.24
CA THR A 422 17.14 1.17 -1.40
C THR A 422 17.26 -0.31 -1.73
N PRO A 423 16.85 -1.24 -0.83
CA PRO A 423 16.87 -2.67 -1.11
C PRO A 423 15.71 -3.09 -2.03
N LEU A 424 15.92 -4.16 -2.82
CA LEU A 424 14.90 -4.77 -3.67
C LEU A 424 14.12 -5.90 -2.98
N ASN A 425 14.43 -6.19 -1.73
CA ASN A 425 13.61 -7.01 -0.86
C ASN A 425 13.01 -6.13 0.24
N ARG A 426 11.86 -6.54 0.72
CA ARG A 426 11.16 -5.88 1.81
C ARG A 426 10.48 -6.92 2.68
N PRO A 427 11.22 -7.57 3.56
CA PRO A 427 10.69 -8.56 4.49
C PRO A 427 9.58 -7.97 5.36
N PRO A 428 8.69 -8.78 5.94
CA PRO A 428 7.72 -8.33 6.92
C PRO A 428 8.38 -7.62 8.09
N SER A 429 7.78 -6.52 8.55
CA SER A 429 8.19 -5.82 9.77
C SER A 429 7.24 -6.17 10.89
N LEU A 430 7.78 -6.40 12.09
CA LEU A 430 6.98 -6.64 13.30
C LEU A 430 6.41 -5.34 13.87
N THR A 431 6.84 -4.18 13.38
CA THR A 431 6.33 -2.89 13.81
C THR A 431 4.95 -2.61 13.20
N ARG A 432 4.18 -1.77 13.85
CA ARG A 432 2.80 -1.45 13.46
C ARG A 432 2.71 -0.03 12.93
N ASP A 433 2.00 0.14 11.81
CA ASP A 433 1.51 1.46 11.40
C ASP A 433 0.22 1.77 12.17
N PHE A 434 0.19 2.89 12.86
CA PHE A 434 -0.96 3.32 13.66
C PHE A 434 -1.86 4.27 12.87
N THR A 435 -3.11 4.36 13.27
CA THR A 435 -4.04 5.38 12.74
C THR A 435 -3.94 6.72 13.49
N TRP A 436 -3.00 6.84 14.43
CA TRP A 436 -2.77 7.98 15.31
C TRP A 436 -1.47 8.70 14.94
N THR A 437 -1.49 10.02 14.91
CA THR A 437 -0.37 10.84 14.42
C THR A 437 0.86 10.71 15.29
N LEU A 438 0.72 10.89 16.62
CA LEU A 438 1.87 10.91 17.53
C LEU A 438 2.51 9.52 17.69
N LEU A 439 1.73 8.44 17.57
CA LEU A 439 2.26 7.07 17.60
C LEU A 439 3.10 6.72 16.36
N ASN A 440 2.86 7.39 15.22
CA ASN A 440 3.64 7.21 13.99
C ASN A 440 4.83 8.17 13.87
N ARG A 441 4.99 9.11 14.78
CA ARG A 441 6.02 10.17 14.66
C ARG A 441 7.45 9.67 14.84
N SER A 442 7.63 8.58 15.54
CA SER A 442 8.92 7.90 15.72
C SER A 442 8.77 6.41 15.48
N PRO A 443 8.55 6.00 14.24
CA PRO A 443 8.43 4.59 13.88
C PRO A 443 9.81 3.94 13.94
N HIS A 444 9.84 2.66 14.24
CA HIS A 444 11.06 1.88 14.18
C HIS A 444 11.35 1.45 12.73
N PRO A 445 12.46 1.90 12.10
CA PRO A 445 12.88 1.38 10.81
C PRO A 445 13.43 -0.04 11.01
N MET A 446 12.89 -1.01 10.29
CA MET A 446 13.36 -2.39 10.36
C MET A 446 14.81 -2.51 9.86
N ASP A 447 15.66 -3.18 10.62
CA ASP A 447 16.99 -3.59 10.18
C ASP A 447 16.95 -5.02 9.61
N GLN A 448 17.17 -5.16 8.31
CA GLN A 448 17.17 -6.45 7.62
C GLN A 448 18.49 -7.22 7.83
N ASP A 449 19.48 -6.59 8.42
CA ASP A 449 20.82 -7.13 8.56
C ASP A 449 21.15 -7.53 10.00
N ASP A 450 20.44 -7.00 11.00
CA ASP A 450 20.68 -7.33 12.41
C ASP A 450 19.45 -7.10 13.32
N GLU A 451 18.35 -7.82 13.05
CA GLU A 451 17.12 -7.69 13.87
C GLU A 451 16.39 -9.02 14.02
N ARG A 452 15.95 -9.32 15.23
CA ARG A 452 15.04 -10.42 15.52
C ARG A 452 14.03 -10.04 16.59
N GLY A 453 12.88 -10.71 16.61
CA GLY A 453 11.90 -10.46 17.66
C GLY A 453 10.54 -11.10 17.41
N ASP A 454 9.60 -10.69 18.25
CA ASP A 454 8.23 -11.18 18.29
C ASP A 454 7.23 -10.03 18.34
N ASN A 455 6.09 -10.20 17.69
CA ASN A 455 4.91 -9.37 17.84
C ASN A 455 3.68 -10.24 18.15
N LEU A 456 2.85 -9.78 19.08
CA LEU A 456 1.59 -10.40 19.45
C LEU A 456 0.46 -9.38 19.33
N ASP A 457 -0.44 -9.58 18.38
CA ASP A 457 -1.64 -8.77 18.18
C ASP A 457 -2.89 -9.55 18.64
N ALA A 458 -3.77 -8.88 19.36
CA ALA A 458 -5.07 -9.40 19.75
C ALA A 458 -6.19 -8.45 19.30
N VAL A 459 -7.23 -9.01 18.71
CA VAL A 459 -8.44 -8.28 18.32
C VAL A 459 -9.65 -8.95 18.95
N TRP A 460 -10.52 -8.14 19.55
CA TRP A 460 -11.81 -8.58 20.04
C TRP A 460 -12.90 -7.66 19.49
N ALA A 461 -13.93 -8.24 18.88
CA ALA A 461 -15.04 -7.47 18.35
C ALA A 461 -16.37 -8.14 18.70
N ARG A 462 -17.28 -7.40 19.35
CA ARG A 462 -18.61 -7.88 19.70
C ARG A 462 -19.57 -6.74 20.01
N ASP A 463 -20.79 -6.85 19.51
CA ASP A 463 -21.90 -5.93 19.81
C ASP A 463 -21.54 -4.44 19.58
N GLY A 464 -20.80 -4.16 18.50
CA GLY A 464 -20.31 -2.82 18.14
C GLY A 464 -19.18 -2.30 19.03
N TRP A 465 -18.58 -3.13 19.87
CA TRP A 465 -17.30 -2.89 20.53
C TRP A 465 -16.16 -3.53 19.74
N THR A 466 -15.05 -2.83 19.63
CA THR A 466 -13.80 -3.37 19.10
C THR A 466 -12.67 -3.00 20.03
N ALA A 467 -11.93 -3.99 20.50
CA ALA A 467 -10.69 -3.80 21.25
C ALA A 467 -9.52 -4.36 20.45
N VAL A 468 -8.42 -3.63 20.40
CA VAL A 468 -7.18 -4.04 19.74
C VAL A 468 -6.05 -3.88 20.75
N GLY A 469 -5.18 -4.88 20.87
CA GLY A 469 -3.96 -4.85 21.65
C GLY A 469 -2.79 -5.33 20.81
N SER A 470 -1.59 -4.78 21.03
CA SER A 470 -0.36 -5.16 20.36
C SER A 470 0.81 -5.09 21.34
N LEU A 471 1.65 -6.11 21.32
CA LEU A 471 2.89 -6.18 22.08
C LEU A 471 4.01 -6.58 21.12
N ALA A 472 5.08 -5.81 21.04
CA ALA A 472 6.25 -6.16 20.24
C ALA A 472 7.52 -6.00 21.08
N HIS A 473 8.47 -6.89 20.83
CA HIS A 473 9.81 -6.84 21.40
C HIS A 473 10.81 -7.24 20.31
N LEU A 474 11.73 -6.33 20.00
CA LEU A 474 12.76 -6.51 19.00
C LEU A 474 14.13 -6.28 19.63
N GLU A 475 15.09 -7.12 19.27
CA GLU A 475 16.48 -7.03 19.69
C GLU A 475 17.44 -7.25 18.51
N ASP A 476 18.66 -6.77 18.63
CA ASP A 476 19.76 -7.13 17.73
C ASP A 476 20.32 -8.52 18.09
N HIS A 477 21.24 -9.04 17.29
CA HIS A 477 21.89 -10.33 17.56
C HIS A 477 22.93 -10.29 18.69
N ALA A 478 23.27 -9.09 19.20
CA ALA A 478 24.02 -8.93 20.43
C ALA A 478 23.13 -9.06 21.69
N GLY A 479 21.80 -9.06 21.51
CA GLY A 479 20.81 -9.13 22.59
C GLY A 479 20.49 -7.77 23.20
N GLU A 480 20.78 -6.68 22.49
CA GLU A 480 20.35 -5.33 22.90
C GLU A 480 18.94 -5.05 22.36
N THR A 481 18.04 -4.60 23.21
CA THR A 481 16.68 -4.22 22.82
C THR A 481 16.72 -3.01 21.91
N VAL A 482 16.18 -3.12 20.70
CA VAL A 482 16.10 -2.04 19.70
C VAL A 482 14.71 -1.40 19.65
N TYR A 483 13.67 -2.16 20.03
CA TYR A 483 12.31 -1.64 20.06
C TYR A 483 11.40 -2.43 20.99
N GLU A 484 10.58 -1.73 21.77
CA GLU A 484 9.47 -2.28 22.55
C GLU A 484 8.18 -1.52 22.27
N LEU A 485 7.08 -2.24 22.19
CA LEU A 485 5.74 -1.70 22.03
C LEU A 485 4.75 -2.37 22.96
N ALA A 486 3.93 -1.58 23.65
CA ALA A 486 2.66 -2.02 24.21
C ALA A 486 1.57 -1.01 23.81
N TYR A 487 0.55 -1.49 23.08
CA TYR A 487 -0.51 -0.64 22.55
C TYR A 487 -1.87 -1.27 22.81
N ALA A 488 -2.86 -0.45 23.15
CA ALA A 488 -4.24 -0.90 23.29
C ALA A 488 -5.22 0.21 22.92
N THR A 489 -6.29 -0.16 22.20
CA THR A 489 -7.43 0.73 21.93
C THR A 489 -8.75 0.03 22.17
N LEU A 490 -9.75 0.82 22.50
CA LEU A 490 -11.14 0.41 22.63
C LEU A 490 -12.02 1.39 21.84
N GLN A 491 -12.86 0.84 20.98
CA GLN A 491 -13.83 1.58 20.18
C GLN A 491 -15.25 1.09 20.48
N LYS A 492 -16.20 2.02 20.46
CA LYS A 492 -17.64 1.74 20.41
C LYS A 492 -18.25 2.45 19.21
N ASP A 493 -18.83 1.69 18.28
CA ASP A 493 -19.32 2.21 17.00
C ASP A 493 -20.51 3.13 17.13
N ARG A 494 -21.42 2.85 18.08
CA ARG A 494 -22.61 3.67 18.30
C ARG A 494 -23.00 3.72 19.77
N VAL A 495 -23.07 4.95 20.31
CA VAL A 495 -23.69 5.29 21.58
C VAL A 495 -24.60 6.48 21.31
N GLY A 496 -25.87 6.20 20.95
CA GLY A 496 -26.75 7.21 20.37
C GLY A 496 -26.19 7.70 19.03
N ASP A 497 -25.96 9.01 18.92
CA ASP A 497 -25.40 9.63 17.73
C ASP A 497 -23.87 9.77 17.77
N PHE A 498 -23.20 9.04 18.65
CA PHE A 498 -21.75 9.15 18.83
C PHE A 498 -21.04 7.85 18.52
N ARG A 499 -19.83 7.95 17.93
CA ARG A 499 -18.78 6.92 17.94
C ARG A 499 -17.69 7.39 18.90
N LEU A 500 -17.18 6.47 19.71
CA LEU A 500 -16.15 6.75 20.71
C LEU A 500 -14.96 5.81 20.50
N GLN A 501 -13.76 6.33 20.56
CA GLN A 501 -12.53 5.54 20.55
C GLN A 501 -11.51 6.17 21.51
N GLY A 502 -10.76 5.33 22.22
CA GLY A 502 -9.66 5.76 23.05
C GLY A 502 -8.61 4.69 23.18
N GLY A 503 -7.41 5.07 23.57
CA GLY A 503 -6.30 4.13 23.68
C GLY A 503 -5.06 4.69 24.32
N PHE A 504 -4.10 3.79 24.51
CA PHE A 504 -2.80 4.07 25.08
C PHE A 504 -1.71 3.33 24.31
N GLY A 505 -0.55 3.97 24.13
CA GLY A 505 0.66 3.39 23.55
C GLY A 505 1.88 3.67 24.42
N TYR A 506 2.71 2.66 24.57
CA TYR A 506 4.05 2.71 25.15
C TYR A 506 5.01 2.25 24.06
N GLN A 507 6.01 3.05 23.75
CA GLN A 507 7.05 2.75 22.79
C GLN A 507 8.41 3.08 23.40
N GLU A 508 9.37 2.19 23.28
CA GLU A 508 10.75 2.40 23.68
C GLU A 508 11.67 2.12 22.50
N GLN A 509 12.40 3.15 22.08
CA GLN A 509 13.40 3.16 21.03
C GLN A 509 14.19 4.45 21.21
N GLU A 510 15.48 4.40 21.42
CA GLU A 510 16.31 5.60 21.69
C GLU A 510 15.71 6.57 22.74
N GLY A 511 14.67 6.14 23.44
CA GLY A 511 13.91 6.90 24.41
C GLY A 511 12.51 6.34 24.61
N LEU A 512 11.86 6.77 25.67
CA LEU A 512 10.53 6.31 26.08
C LEU A 512 9.45 7.27 25.61
N ARG A 513 8.37 6.75 24.99
CA ARG A 513 7.17 7.50 24.60
C ARG A 513 5.92 6.86 25.19
N GLN A 514 5.12 7.67 25.83
CA GLN A 514 3.83 7.27 26.40
C GLN A 514 2.75 8.15 25.78
N THR A 515 1.83 7.53 25.02
CA THR A 515 0.84 8.24 24.24
C THR A 515 -0.57 7.86 24.67
N VAL A 516 -1.40 8.86 24.93
CA VAL A 516 -2.84 8.71 25.16
C VAL A 516 -3.57 9.29 23.97
N VAL A 517 -4.57 8.56 23.47
CA VAL A 517 -5.33 8.96 22.28
C VAL A 517 -6.83 8.87 22.51
N GLY A 518 -7.59 9.75 21.88
CA GLY A 518 -9.05 9.75 21.96
C GLY A 518 -9.70 10.35 20.73
N GLU A 519 -10.84 9.80 20.35
CA GLU A 519 -11.70 10.32 19.29
C GLU A 519 -13.16 10.24 19.68
N VAL A 520 -13.89 11.30 19.36
CA VAL A 520 -15.34 11.38 19.45
C VAL A 520 -15.86 11.86 18.10
N SER A 521 -16.67 11.03 17.42
CA SER A 521 -17.40 11.45 16.23
C SER A 521 -18.88 11.59 16.57
N TRP A 522 -19.45 12.75 16.28
CA TRP A 522 -20.87 13.05 16.42
C TRP A 522 -21.54 13.06 15.06
N PHE A 523 -22.52 12.18 14.87
CA PHE A 523 -23.31 12.08 13.64
C PHE A 523 -24.46 13.08 13.65
N LEU A 524 -24.41 14.05 12.76
CA LEU A 524 -25.40 15.13 12.60
C LEU A 524 -26.46 14.76 11.54
N GLY A 525 -27.03 13.56 11.64
CA GLY A 525 -27.88 12.91 10.64
C GLY A 525 -27.07 11.98 9.73
N ASP A 526 -27.67 11.61 8.59
CA ASP A 526 -27.14 10.51 7.74
C ASP A 526 -25.94 10.91 6.88
N ARG A 527 -25.66 12.21 6.73
CA ARG A 527 -24.66 12.71 5.78
C ARG A 527 -23.67 13.72 6.36
N ARG A 528 -23.69 13.95 7.65
CA ARG A 528 -22.82 14.94 8.29
C ARG A 528 -22.25 14.39 9.58
N SER A 529 -20.99 14.66 9.82
CA SER A 529 -20.31 14.33 11.08
C SER A 529 -19.42 15.46 11.55
N LEU A 530 -19.21 15.52 12.85
CA LEU A 530 -18.21 16.35 13.52
C LEU A 530 -17.35 15.44 14.36
N THR A 531 -16.06 15.39 14.05
CA THR A 531 -15.09 14.53 14.74
C THR A 531 -14.05 15.37 15.46
N LEU A 532 -13.88 15.13 16.75
CA LEU A 532 -12.78 15.63 17.56
C LEU A 532 -11.82 14.49 17.84
N GLN A 533 -10.55 14.67 17.47
CA GLN A 533 -9.45 13.77 17.78
C GLN A 533 -8.43 14.53 18.63
N ALA A 534 -7.94 13.89 19.70
CA ALA A 534 -6.95 14.43 20.59
C ALA A 534 -5.91 13.36 20.94
N GLU A 535 -4.65 13.74 20.90
CA GLU A 535 -3.51 12.89 21.24
C GLU A 535 -2.55 13.67 22.14
N HIS A 536 -2.05 13.01 23.18
CA HIS A 536 -1.01 13.55 24.07
C HIS A 536 0.09 12.52 24.20
N GLN A 537 1.34 12.94 24.02
CA GLN A 537 2.52 12.10 24.15
C GLN A 537 3.54 12.72 25.07
N HIS A 538 3.93 11.98 26.10
CA HIS A 538 5.09 12.27 26.92
C HIS A 538 6.31 11.54 26.38
N VAL A 539 7.37 12.27 26.08
CA VAL A 539 8.62 11.76 25.52
C VAL A 539 9.76 11.98 26.51
N ARG A 540 10.44 10.89 26.86
CA ARG A 540 11.72 10.96 27.58
C ARG A 540 12.83 10.57 26.59
N VAL A 541 13.70 11.52 26.30
CA VAL A 541 14.80 11.28 25.35
C VAL A 541 15.91 10.52 26.07
N GLY A 542 16.12 9.26 25.67
CA GLY A 542 17.25 8.45 26.11
C GLY A 542 18.51 8.81 25.32
N GLY A 543 19.64 8.89 26.01
CA GLY A 543 20.95 8.96 25.34
C GLY A 543 21.68 7.64 25.52
N GLY A 544 22.31 7.15 24.45
CA GLY A 544 23.28 6.04 24.56
C GLY A 544 24.27 6.33 25.71
N TYR A 545 24.64 5.30 26.48
CA TYR A 545 25.48 5.41 27.67
C TYR A 545 24.84 6.01 28.93
N GLY A 546 23.49 5.98 29.08
CA GLY A 546 22.80 6.37 30.32
C GLY A 546 22.70 7.86 30.58
N TYR A 547 22.85 8.70 29.56
CA TYR A 547 22.56 10.14 29.67
C TYR A 547 21.06 10.38 29.48
N ASP A 548 20.44 11.12 30.40
CA ASP A 548 19.09 11.64 30.28
C ASP A 548 19.16 13.03 29.63
N TYR A 549 18.65 13.14 28.39
CA TYR A 549 18.60 14.43 27.68
C TYR A 549 17.37 15.25 28.02
N GLY A 550 16.53 14.77 28.94
CA GLY A 550 15.32 15.47 29.38
C GLY A 550 14.04 14.88 28.85
N ALA A 551 12.95 15.52 29.19
CA ALA A 551 11.62 15.10 28.75
C ALA A 551 10.85 16.28 28.17
N TYR A 552 9.92 15.99 27.26
CA TYR A 552 9.00 16.98 26.69
C TYR A 552 7.64 16.32 26.40
N ASP A 553 6.64 17.18 26.21
CA ASP A 553 5.29 16.75 25.86
C ASP A 553 4.93 17.25 24.47
N GLU A 554 4.14 16.43 23.76
CA GLU A 554 3.55 16.77 22.48
C GLU A 554 2.03 16.58 22.54
N ASP A 555 1.30 17.54 21.98
CA ASP A 555 -0.15 17.50 21.85
C ASP A 555 -0.54 17.64 20.38
N TRP A 556 -1.51 16.85 19.94
CA TRP A 556 -2.11 16.96 18.63
C TRP A 556 -3.64 16.95 18.74
N LEU A 557 -4.27 17.95 18.14
CA LEU A 557 -5.71 18.16 18.18
C LEU A 557 -6.24 18.38 16.76
N LYS A 558 -7.30 17.67 16.38
CA LYS A 558 -8.01 17.86 15.10
C LYS A 558 -9.52 17.95 15.33
N LEU A 559 -10.13 19.00 14.81
CA LEU A 559 -11.57 19.14 14.69
C LEU A 559 -11.94 19.08 13.22
N GLU A 560 -12.75 18.10 12.82
CA GLU A 560 -13.13 17.83 11.44
C GLU A 560 -14.66 17.82 11.28
N TYR A 561 -15.15 18.62 10.35
CA TYR A 561 -16.54 18.60 9.90
C TYR A 561 -16.63 18.02 8.50
N GLU A 562 -17.43 16.98 8.35
CA GLU A 562 -17.65 16.30 7.08
C GLU A 562 -19.09 16.43 6.62
N THR A 563 -19.28 16.56 5.30
CA THR A 563 -20.61 16.50 4.66
C THR A 563 -20.51 15.66 3.40
N ALA A 564 -21.05 14.46 3.47
CA ALA A 564 -21.07 13.51 2.36
C ALA A 564 -21.91 14.02 1.17
N PRO A 565 -21.51 13.74 -0.08
CA PRO A 565 -20.31 13.02 -0.44
C PRO A 565 -19.08 13.93 -0.67
N ALA A 566 -19.24 15.25 -0.62
CA ALA A 566 -18.28 16.13 -1.26
C ALA A 566 -17.23 16.73 -0.32
N TRP A 567 -17.61 17.34 0.80
CA TRP A 567 -16.72 18.24 1.55
C TRP A 567 -16.27 17.68 2.90
N ALA A 568 -14.99 17.95 3.24
CA ALA A 568 -14.48 17.87 4.59
C ALA A 568 -13.64 19.12 4.91
N PHE A 569 -13.76 19.63 6.14
CA PHE A 569 -13.04 20.79 6.67
C PHE A 569 -12.41 20.40 7.99
N ALA A 570 -11.11 20.57 8.13
CA ALA A 570 -10.40 20.28 9.36
C ALA A 570 -9.60 21.48 9.85
N ALA A 571 -9.62 21.70 11.17
CA ALA A 571 -8.70 22.55 11.89
C ALA A 571 -7.77 21.66 12.72
N ILE A 572 -6.47 21.90 12.63
CA ILE A 572 -5.43 21.11 13.28
C ILE A 572 -4.58 22.03 14.15
N LEU A 573 -4.22 21.59 15.34
CA LEU A 573 -3.31 22.28 16.22
C LEU A 573 -2.32 21.26 16.79
N GLU A 574 -1.03 21.49 16.53
CA GLU A 574 0.06 20.76 17.18
C GLU A 574 0.77 21.68 18.17
N MET A 575 1.22 21.12 19.28
CA MET A 575 2.00 21.83 20.29
C MET A 575 3.10 20.90 20.82
N ASN A 576 4.24 21.46 21.14
CA ASN A 576 5.30 20.77 21.88
C ASN A 576 6.04 21.77 22.78
N ASN A 577 6.73 21.26 23.79
CA ASN A 577 7.58 22.03 24.68
C ASN A 577 9.06 21.57 24.61
N LYS A 578 9.52 21.14 23.43
CA LYS A 578 10.89 20.70 23.17
C LYS A 578 11.97 21.76 23.40
N TYR A 579 11.60 22.99 23.59
CA TYR A 579 12.47 24.16 23.58
C TYR A 579 13.69 24.07 24.49
N ASP A 580 13.57 23.34 25.61
CA ASP A 580 14.66 23.19 26.58
C ASP A 580 15.70 22.12 26.22
N LEU A 581 15.42 21.29 25.19
CA LEU A 581 16.34 20.29 24.69
C LEU A 581 17.07 20.86 23.49
N GLN A 582 18.38 20.76 23.45
CA GLN A 582 19.27 21.36 22.43
C GLN A 582 18.66 21.32 21.03
N GLN A 583 18.26 22.50 20.52
CA GLN A 583 17.65 22.64 19.20
C GLN A 583 18.59 22.16 18.11
N GLN A 584 18.11 21.29 17.24
CA GLN A 584 18.75 21.08 15.96
C GLN A 584 18.48 22.29 15.04
N PRO A 585 19.42 22.72 14.20
CA PRO A 585 19.18 23.81 13.26
C PRO A 585 17.98 23.48 12.36
N GLY A 586 16.92 24.30 12.42
CA GLY A 586 15.69 24.14 11.62
C GLY A 586 14.46 23.66 12.40
N GLU A 587 14.57 23.30 13.67
CA GLU A 587 13.40 23.07 14.53
C GLU A 587 12.72 24.40 14.86
N GLN A 588 11.39 24.46 14.67
CA GLN A 588 10.57 25.61 15.02
C GLN A 588 9.81 25.34 16.31
N ASP A 589 9.62 26.37 17.12
CA ASP A 589 8.77 26.31 18.30
C ASP A 589 7.29 26.30 17.90
N GLY A 590 6.47 25.53 18.62
CA GLY A 590 5.02 25.57 18.46
C GLY A 590 4.39 26.85 19.03
N PRO A 591 3.10 27.08 18.81
CA PRO A 591 2.12 26.18 18.24
C PRO A 591 2.18 26.09 16.70
N PHE A 592 1.73 24.95 16.15
CA PHE A 592 1.65 24.69 14.70
C PHE A 592 0.18 24.58 14.28
N PRO A 593 -0.50 25.73 14.04
CA PRO A 593 -1.88 25.71 13.56
C PRO A 593 -1.92 25.40 12.05
N ALA A 594 -2.86 24.54 11.66
CA ALA A 594 -3.11 24.24 10.27
C ALA A 594 -4.60 24.05 9.97
N GLY A 595 -4.95 24.17 8.71
CA GLY A 595 -6.27 23.89 8.18
C GLY A 595 -6.21 22.99 6.96
N GLN A 596 -7.25 22.21 6.77
CA GLN A 596 -7.38 21.35 5.59
C GLN A 596 -8.79 21.43 5.03
N ILE A 597 -8.89 21.50 3.71
CA ILE A 597 -10.16 21.45 2.97
C ILE A 597 -10.02 20.32 1.95
N SER A 598 -10.95 19.37 1.99
CA SER A 598 -10.99 18.27 1.05
C SER A 598 -12.30 18.30 0.26
N TYR A 599 -12.22 18.08 -1.04
CA TYR A 599 -13.37 18.01 -1.93
C TYR A 599 -13.29 16.76 -2.80
N THR A 600 -14.31 15.91 -2.70
CA THR A 600 -14.45 14.73 -3.56
C THR A 600 -15.17 15.14 -4.84
N LEU A 601 -14.50 14.96 -5.99
CA LEU A 601 -15.04 15.25 -7.31
C LEU A 601 -16.01 14.15 -7.76
N PRO A 602 -17.03 14.48 -8.55
CA PRO A 602 -17.78 13.46 -9.29
C PRO A 602 -16.82 12.60 -10.13
N ARG A 603 -17.11 11.29 -10.25
CA ARG A 603 -16.27 10.31 -10.95
C ARG A 603 -14.97 9.93 -10.21
N GLY A 604 -14.91 10.14 -8.89
CA GLY A 604 -13.86 9.60 -8.03
C GLY A 604 -12.51 10.33 -8.10
N GLY A 605 -12.51 11.61 -8.44
CA GLY A 605 -11.36 12.49 -8.20
C GLY A 605 -11.42 13.11 -6.81
N ASN A 606 -10.33 13.72 -6.37
CA ASN A 606 -10.29 14.47 -5.12
C ASN A 606 -9.34 15.67 -5.22
N LEU A 607 -9.64 16.69 -4.43
CA LEU A 607 -8.82 17.87 -4.24
C LEU A 607 -8.61 18.06 -2.74
N ASN A 608 -7.37 18.31 -2.34
CA ASN A 608 -7.00 18.61 -0.98
C ASN A 608 -6.17 19.89 -0.94
N LEU A 609 -6.59 20.82 -0.12
CA LEU A 609 -5.86 22.03 0.20
C LEU A 609 -5.48 21.96 1.67
N TRP A 610 -4.19 21.97 1.97
CA TRP A 610 -3.65 22.12 3.31
C TRP A 610 -2.92 23.45 3.42
N PHE A 611 -3.04 24.14 4.56
CA PHE A 611 -2.38 25.41 4.81
C PHE A 611 -2.09 25.59 6.30
N GLY A 612 -0.95 26.15 6.61
CA GLY A 612 -0.55 26.41 8.00
C GLY A 612 0.88 26.02 8.30
N LYS A 613 1.07 25.50 9.51
CA LYS A 613 2.37 25.05 10.02
C LYS A 613 2.31 23.60 10.46
N ARG A 614 3.38 22.85 10.22
CA ARG A 614 3.61 21.51 10.81
C ARG A 614 5.05 21.42 11.31
N GLN A 615 5.25 20.68 12.39
CA GLN A 615 6.59 20.39 12.87
C GLN A 615 7.30 19.34 11.99
N ALA A 616 8.63 19.32 12.09
CA ALA A 616 9.43 18.27 11.46
C ALA A 616 9.13 16.90 12.08
N GLY A 617 9.27 15.84 11.29
CA GLY A 617 9.05 14.47 11.76
C GLY A 617 9.26 13.45 10.66
N TYR A 618 9.17 12.19 11.01
CA TYR A 618 9.21 11.11 10.05
C TYR A 618 7.81 10.82 9.51
N LEU A 619 7.72 10.72 8.19
CA LEU A 619 6.57 10.19 7.49
C LEU A 619 6.90 8.76 7.08
N CYS A 620 6.12 7.80 7.56
CA CYS A 620 6.40 6.39 7.30
C CYS A 620 5.22 5.71 6.66
N SER A 621 5.53 4.79 5.77
CA SER A 621 4.56 3.92 5.12
C SER A 621 5.15 2.52 5.06
N GLY A 622 4.48 1.58 5.73
CA GLY A 622 4.89 0.18 5.78
C GLY A 622 6.37 0.00 6.17
N GLY A 623 6.88 0.76 7.15
CA GLY A 623 8.23 0.67 7.70
C GLY A 623 9.34 1.28 6.85
N VAL A 624 9.03 1.97 5.74
CA VAL A 624 9.95 2.89 5.06
C VAL A 624 9.63 4.30 5.52
N CYS A 625 10.64 5.03 5.95
CA CYS A 625 10.49 6.33 6.55
C CYS A 625 11.22 7.40 5.74
N LYS A 626 10.58 8.54 5.57
CA LYS A 626 11.15 9.75 5.00
C LYS A 626 11.09 10.84 6.05
N TYR A 627 12.19 11.54 6.25
CA TYR A 627 12.19 12.72 7.09
C TYR A 627 11.56 13.90 6.34
N GLU A 628 10.50 14.46 6.91
CA GLU A 628 9.86 15.68 6.45
C GLU A 628 10.31 16.84 7.34
N PRO A 629 10.91 17.90 6.77
CA PRO A 629 11.29 19.08 7.54
C PRO A 629 10.04 19.82 8.04
N ALA A 630 10.23 20.70 9.03
CA ALA A 630 9.20 21.64 9.43
C ALA A 630 8.73 22.45 8.21
N PHE A 631 7.44 22.74 8.15
CA PHE A 631 6.83 23.40 7.01
C PHE A 631 5.85 24.49 7.46
N GLU A 632 5.94 25.66 6.84
CA GLU A 632 4.95 26.71 6.95
C GLU A 632 4.57 27.17 5.54
N GLY A 633 3.31 26.95 5.15
CA GLY A 633 2.91 27.29 3.78
C GLY A 633 1.57 26.72 3.36
N VAL A 634 1.49 26.41 2.07
CA VAL A 634 0.29 25.87 1.41
C VAL A 634 0.69 24.65 0.58
N GLU A 635 -0.10 23.58 0.69
CA GLU A 635 0.01 22.40 -0.16
C GLU A 635 -1.33 22.15 -0.84
N PHE A 636 -1.29 21.87 -2.13
CA PHE A 636 -2.47 21.55 -2.92
C PHE A 636 -2.22 20.26 -3.71
N TYR A 637 -3.00 19.24 -3.41
CA TYR A 637 -2.96 17.94 -4.05
C TYR A 637 -4.26 17.67 -4.79
N GLY A 638 -4.17 17.13 -5.99
CA GLY A 638 -5.36 16.78 -6.77
C GLY A 638 -5.19 15.51 -7.60
N VAL A 639 -6.30 14.78 -7.73
CA VAL A 639 -6.44 13.63 -8.63
C VAL A 639 -7.68 13.84 -9.50
N PHE A 640 -7.48 13.79 -10.81
CA PHE A 640 -8.54 13.76 -11.79
C PHE A 640 -8.57 12.42 -12.51
N ARG A 641 -9.76 11.90 -12.81
CA ARG A 641 -9.95 10.67 -13.57
C ARG A 641 -10.91 10.92 -14.72
N TYR A 642 -10.54 10.41 -15.91
CA TYR A 642 -11.24 10.66 -17.18
C TYR A 642 -11.80 9.39 -17.79
#